data_f8d284a181acf07337dba8710c1a456c
#
_entry.id   f8d284a181acf07337dba8710c1a456c
#
_cell.length_a   1.000
_cell.length_b   1.000
_cell.length_c   1.000
_cell.angle_alpha   90.00
_cell.angle_beta   90.00
_cell.angle_gamma   90.00
#
_symmetry.space_group_name_H-M   'P 1'
#
loop_
_entity.id
_entity.type
_entity.pdbx_description
1 polymer ?
#
loop_
_entity_poly.entity_id
_entity_poly.type
_entity_poly.pdbx_seq_one_letter_code
_entity_poly.pdbx_strand_id
1 'polypeptide(L)'
;MTSIKSDLPLIPLRDVVVFPGIVTTLFVGRKRSVEALNVAMNSNKKLVLVSQKDASKENPNTDDLFSFASISNLLQLIKLPDGTMKVLVEGHKRCSIEKVIEKDKYTIARVVEEEDLPIKDSESKNIVRLIKAKFEDYISVTKRIPPEIVSTVDSLDELSRLMDTITGHLPIETSKKQEILEIIDLKSRAEKVLTFIESQLDVVDVEKKVRDRVKKQMEKSQREYYLNEQIKAAQKELGEIGEEGDELENLEKKIFEVGMSKEALKKAKSELAKFKHMAPSSAEASVVRTYLDCLVEVPWKKKSKVKSDIKASMEILEQDHYGLEEVKERIVEYLAVQKRVKSMKAPVLCLVGPPGVGKTSLGESIARATNRKFVRMSLGGVRDESEIRGHRRTYIGSMPGKIIQKLSKVGVKNPLFLLDEIDKIGMDHRGDPASALLEVLDPEQNNTFSDHYLEVDYDLSEVMFVCTANSLNIPTPLLDRMEIIRIPGYIEDEKINIAEKYLLPKQMERNGLKDDEINVNKNVILSLIRYYTREAGVRGLERQIAKILRKVVKERLVSKSKSKKTSSITTTNLEKYSGVKKFKYGVAEKDNAIGQVTGLAWTEVGGELLTIEASNIYGKGRVIKTGSLGDVMQESIQAALTVVRSRAESLGIKPNFYEKYDIHIHVPEGATPKDGPSAGGAMAISLISIFTGIPVRADTAMTGEITLRGQILKIGGLKEKLLAAKRGGIKNVIIPKDNEPDLQEIPKQITKSLNIIPVEWIDEVISSALVDEPTPISKKIKQQKNKTPRKAINKPAH
;
A
#
# COMPACT_ATOMS: atom_id res chain seq x y z
N MET A 1 -12.85 -40.86 -33.64
CA MET A 1 -13.96 -40.71 -32.70
C MET A 1 -14.58 -39.36 -32.96
N THR A 2 -15.87 -39.31 -33.27
CA THR A 2 -16.58 -38.04 -33.51
C THR A 2 -16.75 -37.30 -32.19
N SER A 3 -15.98 -36.24 -31.95
CA SER A 3 -16.10 -35.39 -30.80
C SER A 3 -17.52 -34.80 -30.74
N ILE A 4 -18.25 -35.04 -29.65
CA ILE A 4 -19.59 -34.53 -29.45
C ILE A 4 -19.49 -33.04 -29.15
N LYS A 5 -19.94 -32.20 -30.09
CA LYS A 5 -20.04 -30.76 -29.89
C LYS A 5 -21.40 -30.41 -29.30
N SER A 6 -21.42 -29.63 -28.25
CA SER A 6 -22.65 -29.15 -27.63
C SER A 6 -22.59 -27.66 -27.30
N ASP A 7 -23.71 -26.98 -27.48
CA ASP A 7 -23.88 -25.58 -27.13
C ASP A 7 -24.60 -25.51 -25.78
N LEU A 8 -23.91 -25.09 -24.69
CA LEU A 8 -24.42 -25.09 -23.32
C LEU A 8 -24.30 -23.70 -22.68
N PRO A 9 -25.21 -23.33 -21.75
CA PRO A 9 -25.07 -22.11 -20.97
C PRO A 9 -23.75 -22.11 -20.17
N LEU A 10 -23.05 -20.97 -20.18
CA LEU A 10 -21.74 -20.81 -19.56
C LEU A 10 -21.83 -19.91 -18.33
N ILE A 11 -21.18 -20.33 -17.23
CA ILE A 11 -21.05 -19.55 -16.00
C ILE A 11 -19.58 -19.41 -15.66
N PRO A 12 -19.03 -18.17 -15.62
CA PRO A 12 -17.69 -17.92 -15.14
C PRO A 12 -17.60 -17.92 -13.61
N LEU A 13 -16.65 -18.68 -13.08
CA LEU A 13 -16.36 -18.82 -11.65
C LEU A 13 -15.12 -17.99 -11.29
N ARG A 14 -15.12 -17.34 -10.13
CA ARG A 14 -14.01 -16.45 -9.70
C ARG A 14 -12.80 -17.22 -9.20
N ASP A 15 -13.01 -18.13 -8.26
CA ASP A 15 -11.97 -18.75 -7.43
C ASP A 15 -12.19 -20.26 -7.21
N VAL A 16 -13.07 -20.86 -7.99
CA VAL A 16 -13.42 -22.27 -7.87
C VAL A 16 -13.23 -22.98 -9.21
N VAL A 17 -12.60 -24.17 -9.17
CA VAL A 17 -12.54 -25.12 -10.28
C VAL A 17 -13.45 -26.31 -9.93
N VAL A 18 -14.38 -26.63 -10.79
CA VAL A 18 -15.26 -27.78 -10.61
C VAL A 18 -14.74 -28.97 -11.40
N PHE A 19 -14.45 -30.05 -10.69
CA PHE A 19 -13.96 -31.29 -11.29
C PHE A 19 -15.10 -32.29 -11.55
N PRO A 20 -14.95 -33.21 -12.51
CA PRO A 20 -15.89 -34.31 -12.73
C PRO A 20 -16.09 -35.15 -11.47
N GLY A 21 -17.33 -35.54 -11.18
CA GLY A 21 -17.71 -36.37 -10.00
C GLY A 21 -17.74 -35.63 -8.67
N ILE A 22 -17.44 -34.31 -8.65
CA ILE A 22 -17.51 -33.51 -7.41
C ILE A 22 -18.80 -32.70 -7.37
N VAL A 23 -19.47 -32.76 -6.21
CA VAL A 23 -20.64 -31.93 -5.91
C VAL A 23 -20.19 -30.68 -5.17
N THR A 24 -20.54 -29.50 -5.72
CA THR A 24 -20.10 -28.22 -5.16
C THR A 24 -21.28 -27.25 -5.05
N THR A 25 -21.31 -26.49 -3.96
CA THR A 25 -22.26 -25.38 -3.78
C THR A 25 -21.66 -24.09 -4.29
N LEU A 26 -22.37 -23.42 -5.20
CA LEU A 26 -21.97 -22.15 -5.77
C LEU A 26 -22.97 -21.06 -5.39
N PHE A 27 -22.47 -19.83 -5.20
CA PHE A 27 -23.28 -18.63 -5.03
C PHE A 27 -23.14 -17.76 -6.28
N VAL A 28 -24.24 -17.59 -7.01
CA VAL A 28 -24.27 -16.91 -8.30
C VAL A 28 -25.10 -15.64 -8.19
N GLY A 29 -24.45 -14.48 -8.28
CA GLY A 29 -25.09 -13.16 -8.16
C GLY A 29 -25.06 -12.33 -9.45
N ARG A 30 -24.21 -12.66 -10.44
CA ARG A 30 -24.13 -11.91 -11.70
C ARG A 30 -25.38 -12.12 -12.54
N LYS A 31 -25.99 -11.04 -13.03
CA LYS A 31 -27.23 -11.08 -13.82
C LYS A 31 -27.18 -12.06 -15.00
N ARG A 32 -26.09 -12.03 -15.78
CA ARG A 32 -25.89 -12.95 -16.92
C ARG A 32 -25.76 -14.42 -16.49
N SER A 33 -25.11 -14.68 -15.37
CA SER A 33 -24.96 -16.04 -14.83
C SER A 33 -26.28 -16.57 -14.25
N VAL A 34 -27.07 -15.70 -13.63
CA VAL A 34 -28.41 -16.04 -13.14
C VAL A 34 -29.32 -16.40 -14.30
N GLU A 35 -29.28 -15.68 -15.41
CA GLU A 35 -30.05 -16.02 -16.60
C GLU A 35 -29.57 -17.32 -17.28
N ALA A 36 -28.26 -17.57 -17.30
CA ALA A 36 -27.69 -18.84 -17.77
C ALA A 36 -28.23 -20.03 -16.94
N LEU A 37 -28.32 -19.87 -15.61
CA LEU A 37 -28.92 -20.88 -14.72
C LEU A 37 -30.40 -21.12 -15.03
N ASN A 38 -31.19 -20.06 -15.22
CA ASN A 38 -32.60 -20.18 -15.58
C ASN A 38 -32.78 -20.92 -16.90
N VAL A 39 -31.97 -20.66 -17.89
CA VAL A 39 -31.98 -21.38 -19.18
C VAL A 39 -31.61 -22.86 -18.99
N ALA A 40 -30.56 -23.13 -18.19
CA ALA A 40 -30.14 -24.50 -17.91
C ALA A 40 -31.26 -25.31 -17.20
N MET A 41 -31.96 -24.69 -16.22
CA MET A 41 -33.08 -25.33 -15.51
C MET A 41 -34.24 -25.69 -16.42
N ASN A 42 -34.54 -24.85 -17.40
CA ASN A 42 -35.65 -25.04 -18.33
C ASN A 42 -35.31 -25.94 -19.53
N SER A 43 -34.05 -26.40 -19.64
CA SER A 43 -33.57 -27.27 -20.69
C SER A 43 -33.14 -28.64 -20.14
N ASN A 44 -31.92 -29.05 -20.41
CA ASN A 44 -31.37 -30.37 -20.06
C ASN A 44 -30.67 -30.41 -18.68
N LYS A 45 -30.76 -29.33 -17.91
CA LYS A 45 -30.05 -29.12 -16.61
C LYS A 45 -28.55 -29.23 -16.68
N LYS A 46 -27.98 -29.10 -17.88
CA LYS A 46 -26.53 -29.08 -18.10
C LYS A 46 -26.04 -27.66 -18.32
N LEU A 47 -24.85 -27.35 -17.78
CA LEU A 47 -24.20 -26.07 -17.95
C LEU A 47 -22.67 -26.24 -17.96
N VAL A 48 -21.97 -25.24 -18.45
CA VAL A 48 -20.50 -25.20 -18.45
C VAL A 48 -20.02 -24.27 -17.37
N LEU A 49 -19.14 -24.79 -16.50
CA LEU A 49 -18.48 -24.03 -15.43
C LEU A 49 -17.03 -23.84 -15.81
N VAL A 50 -16.61 -22.60 -15.94
CA VAL A 50 -15.24 -22.23 -16.32
C VAL A 50 -14.67 -21.24 -15.31
N SER A 51 -13.42 -21.42 -14.89
CA SER A 51 -12.76 -20.51 -13.97
C SER A 51 -12.20 -19.28 -14.72
N GLN A 52 -12.17 -18.14 -14.01
CA GLN A 52 -11.52 -16.93 -14.50
C GLN A 52 -10.02 -17.00 -14.25
N LYS A 53 -9.23 -16.41 -15.15
CA LYS A 53 -7.78 -16.25 -14.97
C LYS A 53 -7.46 -15.21 -13.88
N ASP A 54 -8.31 -14.19 -13.74
CA ASP A 54 -8.18 -13.13 -12.75
C ASP A 54 -9.50 -13.00 -11.95
N ALA A 55 -9.46 -13.38 -10.69
CA ALA A 55 -10.63 -13.36 -9.79
C ALA A 55 -11.16 -11.95 -9.49
N SER A 56 -10.34 -10.90 -9.69
CA SER A 56 -10.71 -9.51 -9.39
C SER A 56 -11.69 -8.91 -10.41
N LYS A 57 -11.77 -9.46 -11.62
CA LYS A 57 -12.64 -8.94 -12.68
C LYS A 57 -14.11 -9.30 -12.43
N GLU A 58 -14.95 -8.27 -12.32
CA GLU A 58 -16.40 -8.47 -12.14
C GLU A 58 -17.09 -9.02 -13.38
N ASN A 59 -16.74 -8.52 -14.57
CA ASN A 59 -17.30 -8.93 -15.85
C ASN A 59 -16.18 -9.45 -16.75
N PRO A 60 -15.85 -10.74 -16.70
CA PRO A 60 -14.80 -11.32 -17.53
C PRO A 60 -15.24 -11.42 -18.99
N ASN A 61 -14.32 -11.04 -19.88
CA ASN A 61 -14.43 -11.27 -21.31
C ASN A 61 -13.99 -12.70 -21.67
N THR A 62 -14.13 -13.11 -22.91
CA THR A 62 -13.71 -14.44 -23.39
C THR A 62 -12.22 -14.73 -23.11
N ASP A 63 -11.34 -13.72 -23.25
CA ASP A 63 -9.90 -13.85 -23.02
C ASP A 63 -9.52 -14.01 -21.53
N ASP A 64 -10.41 -13.62 -20.64
CA ASP A 64 -10.23 -13.72 -19.19
C ASP A 64 -10.62 -15.10 -18.63
N LEU A 65 -11.17 -15.98 -19.48
CA LEU A 65 -11.57 -17.35 -19.11
C LEU A 65 -10.48 -18.35 -19.51
N PHE A 66 -10.44 -19.46 -18.79
CA PHE A 66 -9.61 -20.58 -19.22
C PHE A 66 -10.24 -21.31 -20.40
N SER A 67 -9.42 -22.01 -21.17
CA SER A 67 -9.87 -22.76 -22.36
C SER A 67 -10.49 -24.12 -22.02
N PHE A 68 -10.20 -24.66 -20.82
CA PHE A 68 -10.80 -25.90 -20.32
C PHE A 68 -11.82 -25.60 -19.22
N ALA A 69 -12.88 -26.39 -19.22
CA ALA A 69 -14.01 -26.22 -18.34
C ALA A 69 -14.60 -27.59 -17.94
N SER A 70 -15.60 -27.55 -17.06
CA SER A 70 -16.38 -28.75 -16.69
C SER A 70 -17.82 -28.61 -17.15
N ILE A 71 -18.33 -29.59 -17.90
CA ILE A 71 -19.77 -29.77 -18.10
C ILE A 71 -20.33 -30.29 -16.78
N SER A 72 -21.29 -29.59 -16.22
CA SER A 72 -21.87 -29.90 -14.91
C SER A 72 -23.37 -30.03 -14.97
N ASN A 73 -23.94 -30.93 -14.14
CA ASN A 73 -25.35 -31.09 -13.94
C ASN A 73 -25.85 -30.19 -12.81
N LEU A 74 -26.95 -29.52 -13.03
CA LEU A 74 -27.64 -28.73 -12.01
C LEU A 74 -28.52 -29.64 -11.15
N LEU A 75 -28.17 -29.83 -9.86
CA LEU A 75 -28.88 -30.70 -8.94
C LEU A 75 -30.00 -29.94 -8.22
N GLN A 76 -29.68 -28.78 -7.64
CA GLN A 76 -30.61 -27.96 -6.86
C GLN A 76 -30.34 -26.47 -7.04
N LEU A 77 -31.40 -25.67 -7.02
CA LEU A 77 -31.31 -24.21 -7.13
C LEU A 77 -32.24 -23.59 -6.08
N ILE A 78 -31.69 -22.69 -5.26
CA ILE A 78 -32.39 -21.93 -4.22
C ILE A 78 -32.15 -20.45 -4.43
N LYS A 79 -33.21 -19.68 -4.56
CA LYS A 79 -33.12 -18.22 -4.66
C LYS A 79 -33.06 -17.61 -3.26
N LEU A 80 -32.07 -16.82 -2.98
CA LEU A 80 -31.89 -16.10 -1.72
C LEU A 80 -32.63 -14.75 -1.74
N PRO A 81 -32.91 -14.16 -0.56
CA PRO A 81 -33.65 -12.89 -0.45
C PRO A 81 -32.94 -11.70 -1.10
N ASP A 82 -31.59 -11.72 -1.17
CA ASP A 82 -30.73 -10.71 -1.79
C ASP A 82 -30.67 -10.79 -3.33
N GLY A 83 -31.40 -11.77 -3.93
CA GLY A 83 -31.38 -12.01 -5.37
C GLY A 83 -30.26 -12.93 -5.86
N THR A 84 -29.35 -13.34 -5.00
CA THR A 84 -28.31 -14.33 -5.29
C THR A 84 -28.91 -15.73 -5.39
N MET A 85 -28.39 -16.57 -6.28
CA MET A 85 -28.77 -17.96 -6.41
C MET A 85 -27.77 -18.88 -5.74
N LYS A 86 -28.20 -19.68 -4.76
CA LYS A 86 -27.44 -20.79 -4.20
C LYS A 86 -27.70 -22.02 -5.06
N VAL A 87 -26.69 -22.58 -5.65
CA VAL A 87 -26.81 -23.65 -6.65
C VAL A 87 -25.92 -24.81 -6.25
N LEU A 88 -26.52 -26.01 -6.25
CA LEU A 88 -25.79 -27.27 -6.08
C LEU A 88 -25.55 -27.86 -7.47
N VAL A 89 -24.28 -28.03 -7.82
CA VAL A 89 -23.86 -28.57 -9.10
C VAL A 89 -22.96 -29.79 -8.92
N GLU A 90 -23.04 -30.70 -9.86
CA GLU A 90 -22.17 -31.87 -9.94
C GLU A 90 -21.38 -31.79 -11.24
N GLY A 91 -20.05 -31.79 -11.18
CA GLY A 91 -19.20 -31.90 -12.37
C GLY A 91 -19.43 -33.25 -13.05
N HIS A 92 -19.62 -33.26 -14.38
CA HIS A 92 -19.92 -34.48 -15.11
C HIS A 92 -18.74 -34.91 -16.00
N LYS A 93 -18.29 -34.03 -16.90
CA LYS A 93 -17.19 -34.30 -17.85
C LYS A 93 -16.30 -33.09 -18.05
N ARG A 94 -15.05 -33.31 -18.40
CA ARG A 94 -14.16 -32.29 -18.92
C ARG A 94 -14.56 -31.87 -20.31
N CYS A 95 -14.32 -30.60 -20.63
CA CYS A 95 -14.52 -30.09 -21.97
C CYS A 95 -13.54 -28.97 -22.31
N SER A 96 -13.19 -28.88 -23.58
CA SER A 96 -12.51 -27.72 -24.13
C SER A 96 -13.51 -26.75 -24.74
N ILE A 97 -13.29 -25.44 -24.57
CA ILE A 97 -14.17 -24.39 -25.10
C ILE A 97 -13.66 -24.00 -26.48
N GLU A 98 -14.42 -24.36 -27.52
CA GLU A 98 -14.10 -24.00 -28.92
C GLU A 98 -14.49 -22.53 -29.20
N LYS A 99 -15.64 -22.07 -28.72
CA LYS A 99 -16.12 -20.71 -28.93
C LYS A 99 -17.08 -20.27 -27.83
N VAL A 100 -16.92 -19.06 -27.36
CA VAL A 100 -17.87 -18.39 -26.49
C VAL A 100 -18.77 -17.51 -27.33
N ILE A 101 -20.10 -17.62 -27.15
CA ILE A 101 -21.11 -16.90 -27.89
C ILE A 101 -21.92 -16.08 -26.90
N GLU A 102 -21.79 -14.76 -26.99
CA GLU A 102 -22.59 -13.85 -26.18
C GLU A 102 -23.98 -13.68 -26.77
N LYS A 103 -25.00 -13.94 -25.95
CA LYS A 103 -26.40 -13.57 -26.25
C LYS A 103 -26.80 -12.36 -25.39
N ASP A 104 -27.88 -11.69 -25.75
CA ASP A 104 -28.31 -10.45 -25.07
C ASP A 104 -28.41 -10.58 -23.53
N LYS A 105 -28.86 -11.73 -23.04
CA LYS A 105 -29.12 -11.94 -21.59
C LYS A 105 -28.15 -12.90 -20.90
N TYR A 106 -27.49 -13.79 -21.63
CA TYR A 106 -26.61 -14.83 -21.07
C TYR A 106 -25.54 -15.24 -22.07
N THR A 107 -24.58 -16.05 -21.63
CA THR A 107 -23.46 -16.51 -22.46
C THR A 107 -23.59 -18.01 -22.71
N ILE A 108 -23.27 -18.46 -23.91
CA ILE A 108 -23.22 -19.87 -24.32
C ILE A 108 -21.79 -20.22 -24.68
N ALA A 109 -21.35 -21.40 -24.27
CA ALA A 109 -20.11 -21.99 -24.76
C ALA A 109 -20.40 -23.14 -25.75
N ARG A 110 -19.75 -23.13 -26.88
CA ARG A 110 -19.61 -24.30 -27.72
C ARG A 110 -18.45 -25.11 -27.21
N VAL A 111 -18.73 -26.30 -26.71
CA VAL A 111 -17.73 -27.16 -26.07
C VAL A 111 -17.57 -28.49 -26.78
N VAL A 112 -16.40 -29.03 -26.66
CA VAL A 112 -16.03 -30.38 -27.10
C VAL A 112 -15.76 -31.21 -25.87
N GLU A 113 -16.47 -32.33 -25.70
CA GLU A 113 -16.22 -33.25 -24.61
C GLU A 113 -14.86 -33.89 -24.78
N GLU A 114 -14.05 -33.89 -23.71
CA GLU A 114 -12.72 -34.47 -23.68
C GLU A 114 -12.74 -35.74 -22.84
N GLU A 115 -12.25 -36.84 -23.41
CA GLU A 115 -12.13 -38.14 -22.75
C GLU A 115 -10.70 -38.36 -22.30
N ASP A 116 -10.54 -38.92 -21.11
CA ASP A 116 -9.22 -39.23 -20.57
C ASP A 116 -8.50 -40.28 -21.44
N LEU A 117 -7.20 -40.04 -21.68
CA LEU A 117 -6.37 -41.01 -22.41
C LEU A 117 -6.15 -42.26 -21.55
N PRO A 118 -6.49 -43.46 -22.05
CA PRO A 118 -6.43 -44.70 -21.28
C PRO A 118 -4.99 -45.10 -20.91
N ILE A 119 -4.86 -45.62 -19.69
CA ILE A 119 -3.61 -46.21 -19.17
C ILE A 119 -3.81 -47.71 -18.94
N LYS A 120 -2.72 -48.48 -18.93
CA LYS A 120 -2.80 -49.94 -18.66
C LYS A 120 -3.35 -50.20 -17.26
N ASP A 121 -4.29 -51.15 -17.11
CA ASP A 121 -4.94 -51.46 -15.83
C ASP A 121 -3.96 -51.78 -14.68
N SER A 122 -2.86 -52.48 -14.98
CA SER A 122 -1.85 -52.78 -13.96
C SER A 122 -1.10 -51.53 -13.46
N GLU A 123 -0.85 -50.58 -14.34
CA GLU A 123 -0.19 -49.29 -14.03
C GLU A 123 -1.15 -48.40 -13.29
N SER A 124 -2.41 -48.35 -13.72
CA SER A 124 -3.48 -47.59 -13.04
C SER A 124 -3.65 -48.00 -11.57
N LYS A 125 -3.72 -49.31 -11.29
CA LYS A 125 -3.85 -49.83 -9.92
C LYS A 125 -2.65 -49.48 -9.03
N ASN A 126 -1.45 -49.45 -9.57
CA ASN A 126 -0.26 -49.06 -8.80
C ASN A 126 -0.27 -47.58 -8.48
N ILE A 127 -0.65 -46.73 -9.44
CA ILE A 127 -0.77 -45.28 -9.24
C ILE A 127 -1.86 -44.98 -8.22
N VAL A 128 -3.03 -45.64 -8.29
CA VAL A 128 -4.11 -45.50 -7.30
C VAL A 128 -3.62 -45.76 -5.88
N ARG A 129 -2.87 -46.88 -5.69
CA ARG A 129 -2.29 -47.18 -4.36
C ARG A 129 -1.30 -46.12 -3.89
N LEU A 130 -0.45 -45.64 -4.78
CA LEU A 130 0.54 -44.62 -4.44
C LEU A 130 -0.12 -43.30 -4.04
N ILE A 131 -1.12 -42.86 -4.81
CA ILE A 131 -1.86 -41.61 -4.52
C ILE A 131 -2.63 -41.72 -3.19
N LYS A 132 -3.33 -42.86 -2.95
CA LYS A 132 -4.02 -43.10 -1.69
C LYS A 132 -3.06 -43.04 -0.50
N ALA A 133 -1.94 -43.74 -0.56
CA ALA A 133 -0.94 -43.73 0.50
C ALA A 133 -0.37 -42.34 0.78
N LYS A 134 -0.02 -41.59 -0.25
CA LYS A 134 0.46 -40.19 -0.08
C LYS A 134 -0.56 -39.25 0.45
N PHE A 135 -1.81 -39.45 0.08
CA PHE A 135 -2.93 -38.65 0.61
C PHE A 135 -3.25 -38.99 2.06
N GLU A 136 -3.15 -40.26 2.48
CA GLU A 136 -3.23 -40.67 3.89
C GLU A 136 -2.12 -40.01 4.72
N ASP A 137 -0.87 -40.00 4.22
CA ASP A 137 0.24 -39.28 4.85
C ASP A 137 -0.13 -37.80 5.08
N TYR A 138 -0.67 -37.16 4.05
CA TYR A 138 -1.12 -35.76 4.14
C TYR A 138 -2.23 -35.54 5.15
N ILE A 139 -3.24 -36.41 5.21
CA ILE A 139 -4.34 -36.34 6.16
C ILE A 139 -3.85 -36.53 7.59
N SER A 140 -2.95 -37.50 7.81
CA SER A 140 -2.44 -37.83 9.14
C SER A 140 -1.76 -36.63 9.80
N VAL A 141 -1.12 -35.76 8.98
CA VAL A 141 -0.38 -34.58 9.43
C VAL A 141 -1.25 -33.33 9.53
N THR A 142 -2.18 -33.13 8.60
CA THR A 142 -2.96 -31.88 8.48
C THR A 142 -4.24 -31.85 9.33
N LYS A 143 -4.92 -32.98 9.51
CA LYS A 143 -6.24 -33.10 10.20
C LYS A 143 -7.29 -32.09 9.74
N ARG A 144 -7.15 -31.51 8.54
CA ARG A 144 -8.03 -30.44 8.00
C ARG A 144 -9.12 -30.97 7.06
N ILE A 145 -9.05 -32.24 6.66
CA ILE A 145 -9.99 -32.85 5.72
C ILE A 145 -11.09 -33.60 6.48
N PRO A 146 -12.39 -33.38 6.13
CA PRO A 146 -13.49 -34.08 6.76
C PRO A 146 -13.40 -35.60 6.60
N PRO A 147 -13.77 -36.40 7.62
CA PRO A 147 -13.70 -37.88 7.57
C PRO A 147 -14.51 -38.49 6.42
N GLU A 148 -15.60 -37.84 6.00
CA GLU A 148 -16.45 -38.25 4.90
C GLU A 148 -15.71 -38.29 3.55
N ILE A 149 -14.77 -37.37 3.34
CA ILE A 149 -13.96 -37.31 2.13
C ILE A 149 -12.90 -38.40 2.14
N VAL A 150 -12.34 -38.70 3.30
CA VAL A 150 -11.38 -39.79 3.47
C VAL A 150 -12.04 -41.13 3.08
N SER A 151 -13.20 -41.41 3.62
CA SER A 151 -13.94 -42.62 3.29
C SER A 151 -14.34 -42.69 1.81
N THR A 152 -14.64 -41.56 1.19
CA THR A 152 -14.94 -41.49 -0.24
C THR A 152 -13.69 -41.83 -1.08
N VAL A 153 -12.54 -41.24 -0.76
CA VAL A 153 -11.26 -41.48 -1.44
C VAL A 153 -10.84 -42.94 -1.33
N ASP A 154 -11.04 -43.57 -0.16
CA ASP A 154 -10.71 -44.99 0.07
C ASP A 154 -11.57 -45.90 -0.79
N SER A 155 -12.84 -45.57 -1.04
CA SER A 155 -13.77 -46.36 -1.84
C SER A 155 -13.58 -46.21 -3.36
N LEU A 156 -12.81 -45.19 -3.81
CA LEU A 156 -12.61 -44.92 -5.24
C LEU A 156 -11.44 -45.75 -5.80
N ASP A 157 -11.71 -46.59 -6.80
CA ASP A 157 -10.71 -47.37 -7.54
C ASP A 157 -10.43 -46.84 -8.94
N GLU A 158 -11.29 -45.95 -9.45
CA GLU A 158 -11.11 -45.27 -10.72
C GLU A 158 -10.10 -44.12 -10.59
N LEU A 159 -8.98 -44.20 -11.29
CA LEU A 159 -7.86 -43.27 -11.19
C LEU A 159 -8.27 -41.81 -11.46
N SER A 160 -9.08 -41.55 -12.49
CA SER A 160 -9.51 -40.24 -12.87
C SER A 160 -10.33 -39.58 -11.75
N ARG A 161 -11.35 -40.26 -11.24
CA ARG A 161 -12.20 -39.79 -10.16
C ARG A 161 -11.45 -39.60 -8.84
N LEU A 162 -10.50 -40.50 -8.55
CA LEU A 162 -9.65 -40.40 -7.37
C LEU A 162 -8.84 -39.09 -7.40
N MET A 163 -8.16 -38.81 -8.51
CA MET A 163 -7.35 -37.59 -8.67
C MET A 163 -8.20 -36.32 -8.58
N ASP A 164 -9.35 -36.31 -9.22
CA ASP A 164 -10.28 -35.20 -9.22
C ASP A 164 -10.81 -34.90 -7.81
N THR A 165 -11.20 -35.96 -7.09
CA THR A 165 -11.70 -35.83 -5.71
C THR A 165 -10.60 -35.27 -4.80
N ILE A 166 -9.41 -35.78 -4.86
CA ILE A 166 -8.29 -35.30 -4.05
C ILE A 166 -7.96 -33.84 -4.39
N THR A 167 -7.83 -33.52 -5.70
CA THR A 167 -7.49 -32.16 -6.14
C THR A 167 -8.54 -31.11 -5.71
N GLY A 168 -9.82 -31.48 -5.77
CA GLY A 168 -10.91 -30.59 -5.33
C GLY A 168 -10.75 -30.15 -3.88
N HIS A 169 -10.24 -31.05 -3.02
CA HIS A 169 -10.11 -30.81 -1.58
C HIS A 169 -8.72 -30.38 -1.12
N LEU A 170 -7.70 -30.37 -1.99
CA LEU A 170 -6.39 -29.82 -1.65
C LEU A 170 -6.45 -28.29 -1.57
N PRO A 171 -5.77 -27.67 -0.58
CA PRO A 171 -5.69 -26.21 -0.41
C PRO A 171 -4.62 -25.61 -1.32
N ILE A 172 -4.78 -25.78 -2.63
CA ILE A 172 -3.90 -25.21 -3.67
C ILE A 172 -4.61 -24.11 -4.44
N GLU A 173 -3.84 -23.22 -5.05
CA GLU A 173 -4.37 -22.09 -5.83
C GLU A 173 -5.25 -22.54 -7.00
N THR A 174 -6.24 -21.71 -7.35
CA THR A 174 -7.18 -21.97 -8.47
C THR A 174 -6.45 -22.23 -9.80
N SER A 175 -5.36 -21.51 -10.06
CA SER A 175 -4.50 -21.69 -11.22
C SER A 175 -3.92 -23.11 -11.31
N LYS A 176 -3.47 -23.65 -10.19
CA LYS A 176 -2.92 -25.02 -10.09
C LYS A 176 -4.01 -26.09 -10.20
N LYS A 177 -5.20 -25.84 -9.65
CA LYS A 177 -6.35 -26.72 -9.85
C LYS A 177 -6.77 -26.75 -11.31
N GLN A 178 -6.76 -25.62 -11.97
CA GLN A 178 -7.11 -25.51 -13.38
C GLN A 178 -6.09 -26.27 -14.26
N GLU A 179 -4.80 -26.17 -13.95
CA GLU A 179 -3.73 -26.93 -14.62
C GLU A 179 -3.99 -28.46 -14.59
N ILE A 180 -4.47 -29.00 -13.47
CA ILE A 180 -4.85 -30.43 -13.35
C ILE A 180 -6.10 -30.73 -14.18
N LEU A 181 -7.07 -29.83 -14.23
CA LEU A 181 -8.30 -30.01 -15.04
C LEU A 181 -7.95 -30.12 -16.54
N GLU A 182 -6.94 -29.37 -17.00
CA GLU A 182 -6.51 -29.31 -18.40
C GLU A 182 -5.75 -30.55 -18.88
N ILE A 183 -5.16 -31.33 -17.94
CA ILE A 183 -4.38 -32.52 -18.30
C ILE A 183 -5.31 -33.69 -18.59
N ILE A 184 -5.36 -34.14 -19.85
CA ILE A 184 -6.18 -35.29 -20.31
C ILE A 184 -5.46 -36.62 -20.09
N ASP A 185 -4.12 -36.62 -20.20
CA ASP A 185 -3.31 -37.83 -19.97
C ASP A 185 -3.28 -38.19 -18.48
N LEU A 186 -3.85 -39.34 -18.13
CA LEU A 186 -3.97 -39.82 -16.75
C LEU A 186 -2.62 -39.99 -16.04
N LYS A 187 -1.55 -40.30 -16.74
CA LYS A 187 -0.23 -40.49 -16.15
C LYS A 187 0.38 -39.15 -15.76
N SER A 188 0.39 -38.19 -16.67
CA SER A 188 0.88 -36.83 -16.42
C SER A 188 0.06 -36.11 -15.35
N ARG A 189 -1.24 -36.37 -15.33
CA ARG A 189 -2.15 -35.84 -14.27
C ARG A 189 -1.78 -36.43 -12.90
N ALA A 190 -1.53 -37.74 -12.81
CA ALA A 190 -1.13 -38.41 -11.58
C ALA A 190 0.20 -37.87 -11.03
N GLU A 191 1.21 -37.72 -11.90
CA GLU A 191 2.49 -37.11 -11.53
C GLU A 191 2.32 -35.71 -10.96
N LYS A 192 1.46 -34.90 -11.58
CA LYS A 192 1.18 -33.55 -11.13
C LYS A 192 0.45 -33.51 -9.78
N VAL A 193 -0.56 -34.36 -9.60
CA VAL A 193 -1.29 -34.49 -8.32
C VAL A 193 -0.36 -34.94 -7.20
N LEU A 194 0.49 -35.93 -7.44
CA LEU A 194 1.50 -36.39 -6.48
C LEU A 194 2.45 -35.25 -6.10
N THR A 195 2.96 -34.51 -7.08
CA THR A 195 3.85 -33.35 -6.83
C THR A 195 3.16 -32.31 -5.94
N PHE A 196 1.87 -32.04 -6.15
CA PHE A 196 1.15 -31.09 -5.31
C PHE A 196 0.91 -31.64 -3.90
N ILE A 197 0.59 -32.91 -3.72
CA ILE A 197 0.46 -33.54 -2.40
C ILE A 197 1.80 -33.44 -1.65
N GLU A 198 2.91 -33.77 -2.31
CA GLU A 198 4.25 -33.69 -1.72
C GLU A 198 4.61 -32.25 -1.34
N SER A 199 4.34 -31.27 -2.20
CA SER A 199 4.58 -29.86 -1.89
C SER A 199 3.77 -29.36 -0.68
N GLN A 200 2.55 -29.87 -0.50
CA GLN A 200 1.74 -29.54 0.66
C GLN A 200 2.22 -30.24 1.94
N LEU A 201 2.76 -31.46 1.84
CA LEU A 201 3.43 -32.14 2.96
C LEU A 201 4.66 -31.38 3.44
N ASP A 202 5.49 -30.88 2.51
CA ASP A 202 6.67 -30.08 2.85
C ASP A 202 6.31 -28.80 3.58
N VAL A 203 5.24 -28.10 3.17
CA VAL A 203 4.75 -26.90 3.85
C VAL A 203 4.31 -27.22 5.27
N VAL A 204 3.57 -28.31 5.46
CA VAL A 204 3.08 -28.73 6.79
C VAL A 204 4.25 -29.18 7.68
N ASP A 205 5.25 -29.84 7.13
CA ASP A 205 6.47 -30.23 7.86
C ASP A 205 7.27 -29.00 8.32
N VAL A 206 7.36 -27.97 7.51
CA VAL A 206 7.97 -26.68 7.91
C VAL A 206 7.16 -26.01 9.01
N GLU A 207 5.82 -25.94 8.88
CA GLU A 207 4.94 -25.41 9.93
C GLU A 207 5.10 -26.19 11.25
N LYS A 208 5.19 -27.52 11.18
CA LYS A 208 5.41 -28.38 12.35
C LYS A 208 6.78 -28.13 13.00
N LYS A 209 7.85 -28.06 12.20
CA LYS A 209 9.20 -27.74 12.71
C LYS A 209 9.26 -26.38 13.37
N VAL A 210 8.58 -25.36 12.82
CA VAL A 210 8.47 -24.03 13.44
C VAL A 210 7.68 -24.11 14.74
N ARG A 211 6.55 -24.80 14.76
CA ARG A 211 5.72 -24.99 15.97
C ARG A 211 6.46 -25.78 17.05
N ASP A 212 7.17 -26.84 16.70
CA ASP A 212 7.98 -27.64 17.61
C ASP A 212 9.17 -26.84 18.17
N ARG A 213 9.76 -25.95 17.33
CA ARG A 213 10.83 -25.05 17.79
C ARG A 213 10.27 -24.01 18.80
N VAL A 214 9.11 -23.43 18.51
CA VAL A 214 8.40 -22.52 19.42
C VAL A 214 8.00 -23.27 20.70
N LYS A 215 7.46 -24.48 20.58
CA LYS A 215 7.09 -25.31 21.73
C LYS A 215 8.31 -25.70 22.58
N LYS A 216 9.42 -26.12 21.96
CA LYS A 216 10.68 -26.38 22.70
C LYS A 216 11.25 -25.14 23.35
N GLN A 217 11.09 -23.98 22.73
CA GLN A 217 11.52 -22.71 23.33
C GLN A 217 10.62 -22.30 24.51
N MET A 218 9.31 -22.54 24.37
CA MET A 218 8.38 -22.38 25.51
C MET A 218 8.63 -23.41 26.62
N GLU A 219 8.85 -24.68 26.27
CA GLU A 219 9.18 -25.73 27.23
C GLU A 219 10.53 -25.46 27.94
N LYS A 220 11.51 -24.91 27.22
CA LYS A 220 12.80 -24.49 27.84
C LYS A 220 12.58 -23.31 28.78
N SER A 221 11.80 -22.31 28.40
CA SER A 221 11.45 -21.18 29.28
C SER A 221 10.60 -21.62 30.47
N GLN A 222 9.65 -22.56 30.26
CA GLN A 222 8.89 -23.18 31.36
C GLN A 222 9.78 -24.02 32.27
N ARG A 223 10.76 -24.74 31.72
CA ARG A 223 11.68 -25.56 32.50
C ARG A 223 12.69 -24.68 33.27
N GLU A 224 13.16 -23.59 32.69
CA GLU A 224 13.96 -22.57 33.38
C GLU A 224 13.14 -21.87 34.48
N TYR A 225 11.87 -21.57 34.19
CA TYR A 225 10.93 -21.06 35.21
C TYR A 225 10.70 -22.10 36.31
N TYR A 226 10.44 -23.36 35.94
CA TYR A 226 10.22 -24.46 36.90
C TYR A 226 11.46 -24.78 37.74
N LEU A 227 12.66 -24.73 37.15
CA LEU A 227 13.94 -24.87 37.86
C LEU A 227 14.19 -23.66 38.76
N ASN A 228 13.87 -22.46 38.35
CA ASN A 228 13.93 -21.27 39.20
C ASN A 228 12.93 -21.35 40.37
N GLU A 229 11.72 -21.87 40.10
CA GLU A 229 10.73 -22.14 41.16
C GLU A 229 11.17 -23.26 42.10
N GLN A 230 11.79 -24.34 41.60
CA GLN A 230 12.38 -25.38 42.43
C GLN A 230 13.58 -24.86 43.26
N ILE A 231 14.42 -24.00 42.68
CA ILE A 231 15.48 -23.32 43.39
C ILE A 231 14.91 -22.42 44.49
N LYS A 232 13.86 -21.67 44.21
CA LYS A 232 13.12 -20.86 45.18
C LYS A 232 12.44 -21.72 46.24
N ALA A 233 11.81 -22.85 45.85
CA ALA A 233 11.20 -23.79 46.80
C ALA A 233 12.25 -24.47 47.69
N ALA A 234 13.39 -24.86 47.12
CA ALA A 234 14.51 -25.42 47.89
C ALA A 234 15.20 -24.38 48.80
N GLN A 235 15.26 -23.10 48.35
CA GLN A 235 15.70 -21.98 49.20
C GLN A 235 14.70 -21.71 50.33
N LYS A 236 13.40 -21.92 50.06
CA LYS A 236 12.32 -21.78 51.04
C LYS A 236 12.33 -22.88 52.11
N GLU A 237 12.66 -24.13 51.73
CA GLU A 237 12.85 -25.24 52.70
C GLU A 237 14.11 -25.08 53.52
N LEU A 238 15.12 -24.30 53.08
CA LEU A 238 16.39 -24.08 53.76
C LEU A 238 16.39 -22.91 54.77
N GLY A 239 15.25 -22.22 55.02
CA GLY A 239 15.19 -21.27 56.09
C GLY A 239 14.53 -19.92 55.91
N GLU A 240 13.66 -19.72 54.90
CA GLU A 240 12.90 -18.46 54.74
C GLU A 240 11.39 -18.66 54.91
N ILE A 241 10.94 -18.88 56.13
CA ILE A 241 9.53 -18.78 56.56
C ILE A 241 9.21 -17.30 56.83
N GLY A 242 9.27 -16.48 55.77
CA GLY A 242 9.03 -15.03 55.89
C GLY A 242 8.53 -14.33 54.62
N GLU A 243 8.92 -14.80 53.45
CA GLU A 243 8.76 -14.00 52.23
C GLU A 243 7.33 -13.96 51.61
N GLU A 244 6.48 -14.98 51.77
CA GLU A 244 5.11 -14.94 51.24
C GLU A 244 4.19 -13.97 51.97
N GLY A 245 4.35 -13.84 53.28
CA GLY A 245 3.65 -12.81 54.06
C GLY A 245 4.06 -11.41 53.66
N ASP A 246 5.36 -11.20 53.44
CA ASP A 246 5.93 -9.93 53.02
C ASP A 246 5.56 -9.54 51.59
N GLU A 247 5.46 -10.51 50.64
CA GLU A 247 5.03 -10.22 49.28
C GLU A 247 3.57 -9.77 49.18
N LEU A 248 2.67 -10.44 49.89
CA LEU A 248 1.26 -10.06 49.96
C LEU A 248 1.07 -8.70 50.63
N GLU A 249 1.79 -8.44 51.69
CA GLU A 249 1.77 -7.17 52.42
C GLU A 249 2.37 -6.04 51.56
N ASN A 250 3.43 -6.32 50.80
CA ASN A 250 4.03 -5.39 49.85
C ASN A 250 3.10 -5.09 48.68
N LEU A 251 2.38 -6.08 48.12
CA LEU A 251 1.39 -5.89 47.09
C LEU A 251 0.23 -5.03 47.62
N GLU A 252 -0.25 -5.32 48.83
CA GLU A 252 -1.30 -4.53 49.47
C GLU A 252 -0.87 -3.08 49.68
N LYS A 253 0.33 -2.83 50.19
CA LYS A 253 0.91 -1.48 50.34
C LYS A 253 0.98 -0.75 48.96
N LYS A 254 1.49 -1.40 47.94
CA LYS A 254 1.55 -0.83 46.58
C LYS A 254 0.18 -0.45 46.05
N ILE A 255 -0.85 -1.29 46.21
CA ILE A 255 -2.23 -1.00 45.79
C ILE A 255 -2.75 0.31 46.42
N PHE A 256 -2.41 0.57 47.70
CA PHE A 256 -2.81 1.81 48.36
C PHE A 256 -1.96 3.03 47.96
N GLU A 257 -0.66 2.83 47.67
CA GLU A 257 0.28 3.92 47.39
C GLU A 257 0.16 4.44 45.93
N VAL A 258 -0.15 3.58 44.95
CA VAL A 258 -0.19 3.93 43.54
C VAL A 258 -1.27 4.98 43.21
N GLY A 259 -2.29 5.07 44.04
CA GLY A 259 -3.30 6.10 43.95
C GLY A 259 -4.31 5.88 42.82
N MET A 260 -4.79 4.66 42.68
CA MET A 260 -5.85 4.25 41.75
C MET A 260 -7.12 5.07 41.89
N SER A 261 -7.99 5.05 40.85
CA SER A 261 -9.33 5.56 40.93
C SER A 261 -10.14 4.83 42.00
N LYS A 262 -11.24 5.44 42.48
CA LYS A 262 -12.10 4.79 43.49
C LYS A 262 -12.60 3.41 43.02
N GLU A 263 -12.95 3.33 41.72
CA GLU A 263 -13.41 2.09 41.09
C GLU A 263 -12.31 1.04 41.01
N ALA A 264 -11.14 1.41 40.47
CA ALA A 264 -9.98 0.51 40.36
C ALA A 264 -9.52 0.03 41.72
N LEU A 265 -9.50 0.88 42.75
CA LEU A 265 -9.15 0.52 44.13
C LEU A 265 -10.15 -0.48 44.68
N LYS A 266 -11.47 -0.28 44.45
CA LYS A 266 -12.51 -1.22 44.90
C LYS A 266 -12.34 -2.58 44.22
N LYS A 267 -12.07 -2.60 42.91
CA LYS A 267 -11.82 -3.83 42.16
C LYS A 267 -10.55 -4.52 42.64
N ALA A 268 -9.44 -3.80 42.79
CA ALA A 268 -8.16 -4.33 43.27
C ALA A 268 -8.30 -4.96 44.65
N LYS A 269 -9.02 -4.32 45.59
CA LYS A 269 -9.31 -4.88 46.93
C LYS A 269 -10.12 -6.16 46.87
N SER A 270 -11.13 -6.20 45.99
CA SER A 270 -11.97 -7.40 45.80
C SER A 270 -11.15 -8.57 45.26
N GLU A 271 -10.32 -8.32 44.27
CA GLU A 271 -9.46 -9.35 43.66
C GLU A 271 -8.31 -9.78 44.64
N LEU A 272 -7.75 -8.84 45.41
CA LEU A 272 -6.77 -9.15 46.44
C LEU A 272 -7.38 -10.04 47.57
N ALA A 273 -8.63 -9.74 47.96
CA ALA A 273 -9.34 -10.57 48.96
C ALA A 273 -9.54 -12.00 48.44
N LYS A 274 -9.90 -12.16 47.16
CA LYS A 274 -9.99 -13.49 46.52
C LYS A 274 -8.63 -14.18 46.48
N PHE A 275 -7.58 -13.45 46.06
CA PHE A 275 -6.22 -13.98 45.97
C PHE A 275 -5.70 -14.51 47.30
N LYS A 276 -5.99 -13.81 48.43
CA LYS A 276 -5.63 -14.25 49.79
C LYS A 276 -6.24 -15.61 50.20
N HIS A 277 -7.36 -16.00 49.55
CA HIS A 277 -8.06 -17.27 49.84
C HIS A 277 -7.77 -18.37 48.81
N MET A 278 -7.02 -18.08 47.74
CA MET A 278 -6.66 -19.05 46.73
C MET A 278 -5.40 -19.83 47.06
N ALA A 279 -5.34 -21.09 46.66
CA ALA A 279 -4.11 -21.87 46.76
C ALA A 279 -3.01 -21.26 45.87
N PRO A 280 -1.82 -20.96 46.39
CA PRO A 280 -0.75 -20.30 45.60
C PRO A 280 -0.36 -21.01 44.29
N SER A 281 -0.50 -22.33 44.25
CA SER A 281 -0.17 -23.18 43.12
C SER A 281 -1.28 -23.28 42.07
N SER A 282 -2.42 -22.61 42.25
CA SER A 282 -3.52 -22.69 41.31
C SER A 282 -3.28 -21.79 40.08
N ALA A 283 -3.69 -22.26 38.89
CA ALA A 283 -3.62 -21.48 37.66
C ALA A 283 -4.42 -20.16 37.79
N GLU A 284 -5.52 -20.19 38.54
CA GLU A 284 -6.37 -19.04 38.79
C GLU A 284 -5.68 -17.98 39.65
N ALA A 285 -4.91 -18.39 40.67
CA ALA A 285 -4.11 -17.49 41.49
C ALA A 285 -3.06 -16.74 40.63
N SER A 286 -2.40 -17.43 39.70
CA SER A 286 -1.45 -16.80 38.77
C SER A 286 -2.13 -15.75 37.89
N VAL A 287 -3.34 -15.99 37.40
CA VAL A 287 -4.12 -15.03 36.58
C VAL A 287 -4.50 -13.81 37.43
N VAL A 288 -4.99 -14.01 38.67
CA VAL A 288 -5.37 -12.91 39.55
C VAL A 288 -4.12 -12.10 39.95
N ARG A 289 -2.98 -12.76 40.21
CA ARG A 289 -1.73 -12.09 40.50
C ARG A 289 -1.28 -11.19 39.38
N THR A 290 -1.22 -11.73 38.15
CA THR A 290 -0.85 -10.97 36.95
C THR A 290 -1.76 -9.75 36.76
N TYR A 291 -3.04 -9.90 37.02
CA TYR A 291 -4.01 -8.80 36.97
C TYR A 291 -3.72 -7.72 38.01
N LEU A 292 -3.47 -8.10 39.27
CA LEU A 292 -3.13 -7.16 40.33
C LEU A 292 -1.81 -6.43 40.06
N ASP A 293 -0.81 -7.16 39.58
CA ASP A 293 0.47 -6.56 39.17
C ASP A 293 0.27 -5.54 38.04
N CYS A 294 -0.56 -5.87 37.02
CA CYS A 294 -0.91 -4.94 35.95
C CYS A 294 -1.59 -3.67 36.50
N LEU A 295 -2.56 -3.80 37.43
CA LEU A 295 -3.22 -2.65 38.06
C LEU A 295 -2.25 -1.74 38.80
N VAL A 296 -1.26 -2.33 39.46
CA VAL A 296 -0.21 -1.61 40.26
C VAL A 296 0.78 -0.93 39.32
N GLU A 297 1.11 -1.54 38.18
CA GLU A 297 2.07 -0.99 37.20
C GLU A 297 1.53 0.21 36.43
N VAL A 298 0.21 0.27 36.23
CA VAL A 298 -0.42 1.39 35.51
C VAL A 298 -0.23 2.70 36.27
N PRO A 299 0.23 3.78 35.61
CA PRO A 299 0.53 5.06 36.28
C PRO A 299 -0.73 5.89 36.56
N TRP A 300 -1.41 5.64 37.68
CA TRP A 300 -2.65 6.35 38.03
C TRP A 300 -2.47 7.85 38.40
N LYS A 301 -1.43 8.19 39.15
CA LYS A 301 -1.16 9.56 39.63
C LYS A 301 0.16 10.15 39.17
N LYS A 302 1.15 9.31 38.89
CA LYS A 302 2.51 9.77 38.58
C LYS A 302 2.57 10.54 37.29
N LYS A 303 3.05 11.80 37.34
CA LYS A 303 3.11 12.70 36.17
C LYS A 303 4.50 13.27 35.97
N SER A 304 4.87 13.54 34.72
CA SER A 304 6.00 14.39 34.35
C SER A 304 5.65 15.86 34.62
N LYS A 305 6.61 16.65 35.08
CA LYS A 305 6.46 18.10 35.19
C LYS A 305 6.45 18.71 33.79
N VAL A 306 5.29 19.13 33.30
CA VAL A 306 5.16 19.75 31.99
C VAL A 306 5.77 21.15 32.00
N LYS A 307 6.65 21.42 31.02
CA LYS A 307 7.14 22.78 30.73
C LYS A 307 6.25 23.38 29.64
N SER A 308 5.85 24.62 29.86
CA SER A 308 5.00 25.36 28.90
C SER A 308 5.66 26.68 28.48
N ASP A 309 6.98 26.67 28.34
CA ASP A 309 7.73 27.80 27.80
C ASP A 309 7.75 27.72 26.26
N ILE A 310 7.00 28.62 25.62
CA ILE A 310 6.84 28.64 24.17
C ILE A 310 8.11 29.02 23.47
N LYS A 311 8.95 29.91 24.05
CA LYS A 311 10.24 30.30 23.47
C LYS A 311 11.22 29.12 23.48
N ALA A 312 11.35 28.45 24.62
CA ALA A 312 12.18 27.25 24.74
C ALA A 312 11.69 26.12 23.82
N SER A 313 10.36 25.99 23.61
CA SER A 313 9.80 25.00 22.69
C SER A 313 10.16 25.31 21.23
N MET A 314 10.15 26.58 20.84
CA MET A 314 10.55 27.01 19.51
C MET A 314 12.04 26.76 19.28
N GLU A 315 12.89 27.09 20.27
CA GLU A 315 14.33 26.82 20.18
C GLU A 315 14.66 25.33 20.01
N ILE A 316 13.96 24.44 20.74
CA ILE A 316 14.15 22.99 20.61
C ILE A 316 13.73 22.52 19.20
N LEU A 317 12.59 22.98 18.67
CA LEU A 317 12.16 22.64 17.33
C LEU A 317 13.13 23.15 16.26
N GLU A 318 13.70 24.36 16.45
CA GLU A 318 14.74 24.91 15.55
C GLU A 318 16.05 24.14 15.59
N GLN A 319 16.47 23.70 16.77
CA GLN A 319 17.69 22.89 16.92
C GLN A 319 17.58 21.52 16.30
N ASP A 320 16.39 20.89 16.36
CA ASP A 320 16.18 19.50 15.93
C ASP A 320 15.82 19.36 14.47
N HIS A 321 15.22 20.40 13.86
CA HIS A 321 14.67 20.34 12.51
C HIS A 321 15.08 21.55 11.69
N TYR A 322 15.67 21.29 10.54
CA TYR A 322 15.99 22.33 9.58
C TYR A 322 14.80 22.65 8.69
N GLY A 323 14.50 23.92 8.47
CA GLY A 323 13.36 24.38 7.69
C GLY A 323 12.03 24.06 8.39
N LEU A 324 10.98 23.78 7.62
CA LEU A 324 9.62 23.47 8.13
C LEU A 324 9.02 24.58 9.00
N GLU A 325 9.27 25.84 8.66
CA GLU A 325 8.94 27.01 9.48
C GLU A 325 7.45 27.08 9.78
N GLU A 326 6.58 26.92 8.75
CA GLU A 326 5.13 26.88 8.92
C GLU A 326 4.66 25.72 9.82
N VAL A 327 5.30 24.53 9.67
CA VAL A 327 4.97 23.36 10.49
C VAL A 327 5.32 23.62 11.96
N LYS A 328 6.50 24.21 12.22
CA LYS A 328 6.96 24.58 13.56
C LYS A 328 6.06 25.64 14.17
N GLU A 329 5.69 26.68 13.41
CA GLU A 329 4.81 27.73 13.85
C GLU A 329 3.44 27.17 14.26
N ARG A 330 2.83 26.32 13.42
CA ARG A 330 1.58 25.63 13.75
C ARG A 330 1.66 24.76 15.00
N ILE A 331 2.77 24.02 15.18
CA ILE A 331 3.01 23.25 16.40
C ILE A 331 3.10 24.18 17.62
N VAL A 332 3.80 25.30 17.50
CA VAL A 332 3.95 26.28 18.59
C VAL A 332 2.62 26.95 18.92
N GLU A 333 1.82 27.29 17.92
CA GLU A 333 0.45 27.81 18.11
C GLU A 333 -0.42 26.79 18.88
N TYR A 334 -0.39 25.54 18.46
CA TYR A 334 -1.11 24.46 19.14
C TYR A 334 -0.69 24.33 20.63
N LEU A 335 0.63 24.37 20.90
CA LEU A 335 1.15 24.32 22.26
C LEU A 335 0.77 25.59 23.08
N ALA A 336 0.70 26.75 22.43
CA ALA A 336 0.27 27.99 23.06
C ALA A 336 -1.21 27.95 23.49
N VAL A 337 -2.07 27.40 22.64
CA VAL A 337 -3.49 27.19 22.96
C VAL A 337 -3.63 26.20 24.12
N GLN A 338 -2.93 25.09 24.07
CA GLN A 338 -2.93 24.09 25.18
C GLN A 338 -2.49 24.69 26.53
N LYS A 339 -1.52 25.61 26.52
CA LYS A 339 -1.09 26.31 27.72
C LYS A 339 -2.19 27.16 28.34
N ARG A 340 -3.01 27.78 27.50
CA ARG A 340 -4.06 28.73 27.92
C ARG A 340 -5.35 28.04 28.35
N VAL A 341 -5.67 26.91 27.70
CA VAL A 341 -6.85 26.11 28.01
C VAL A 341 -6.45 25.03 29.00
N LYS A 342 -6.97 25.08 30.22
CA LYS A 342 -6.63 24.15 31.32
C LYS A 342 -7.09 22.70 31.08
N SER A 343 -7.94 22.44 30.08
CA SER A 343 -8.37 21.09 29.70
C SER A 343 -7.89 20.76 28.29
N MET A 344 -7.38 19.57 28.05
CA MET A 344 -6.96 19.10 26.72
C MET A 344 -8.19 18.77 25.83
N LYS A 345 -9.06 19.73 25.59
CA LYS A 345 -10.18 19.60 24.65
C LYS A 345 -9.80 20.01 23.21
N ALA A 346 -8.52 20.21 22.95
CA ALA A 346 -8.04 20.55 21.60
C ALA A 346 -8.07 19.32 20.69
N PRO A 347 -8.29 19.48 19.37
CA PRO A 347 -8.16 18.41 18.39
C PRO A 347 -6.79 17.74 18.49
N VAL A 348 -6.70 16.48 18.10
CA VAL A 348 -5.44 15.72 18.11
C VAL A 348 -4.57 16.17 16.94
N LEU A 349 -3.32 16.50 17.20
CA LEU A 349 -2.37 16.89 16.17
C LEU A 349 -2.04 15.72 15.24
N CYS A 350 -2.26 15.89 13.94
CA CYS A 350 -1.93 14.88 12.92
C CYS A 350 -0.92 15.41 11.91
N LEU A 351 0.27 14.81 11.90
CA LEU A 351 1.36 15.15 11.00
C LEU A 351 1.26 14.30 9.73
N VAL A 352 0.86 14.90 8.62
CA VAL A 352 0.65 14.23 7.34
C VAL A 352 1.73 14.62 6.34
N GLY A 353 2.37 13.64 5.70
CA GLY A 353 3.37 13.93 4.67
C GLY A 353 4.12 12.69 4.21
N PRO A 354 4.95 12.80 3.17
CA PRO A 354 5.65 11.66 2.59
C PRO A 354 6.59 10.97 3.58
N PRO A 355 6.98 9.72 3.33
CA PRO A 355 7.88 8.99 4.21
C PRO A 355 9.26 9.66 4.27
N GLY A 356 9.85 9.71 5.48
CA GLY A 356 11.20 10.22 5.69
C GLY A 356 11.33 11.73 5.83
N VAL A 357 10.22 12.47 6.01
CA VAL A 357 10.25 13.94 6.27
C VAL A 357 10.36 14.30 7.75
N GLY A 358 10.56 13.33 8.62
CA GLY A 358 10.81 13.60 10.05
C GLY A 358 9.57 13.64 10.94
N LYS A 359 8.40 13.12 10.52
CA LYS A 359 7.18 13.10 11.33
C LYS A 359 7.37 12.55 12.75
N THR A 360 8.01 11.39 12.85
CA THR A 360 8.26 10.73 14.13
C THR A 360 9.24 11.55 15.00
N SER A 361 10.29 12.11 14.41
CA SER A 361 11.25 12.96 15.14
C SER A 361 10.64 14.29 15.58
N LEU A 362 9.69 14.85 14.83
CA LEU A 362 8.90 16.01 15.28
C LEU A 362 8.10 15.67 16.55
N GLY A 363 7.47 14.49 16.60
CA GLY A 363 6.79 14.02 17.81
C GLY A 363 7.74 13.89 19.01
N GLU A 364 8.96 13.38 18.81
CA GLU A 364 9.99 13.33 19.86
C GLU A 364 10.41 14.73 20.33
N SER A 365 10.53 15.68 19.39
CA SER A 365 10.91 17.07 19.72
C SER A 365 9.80 17.80 20.46
N ILE A 366 8.53 17.58 20.10
CA ILE A 366 7.37 18.08 20.85
C ILE A 366 7.37 17.52 22.29
N ALA A 367 7.69 16.24 22.46
CA ALA A 367 7.76 15.63 23.78
C ALA A 367 8.88 16.27 24.63
N ARG A 368 10.05 16.52 24.04
CA ARG A 368 11.16 17.24 24.71
C ARG A 368 10.81 18.68 25.03
N ALA A 369 10.20 19.40 24.09
CA ALA A 369 9.77 20.79 24.24
C ALA A 369 8.77 20.96 25.42
N THR A 370 7.87 19.99 25.58
CA THR A 370 6.88 19.97 26.65
C THR A 370 7.35 19.24 27.92
N ASN A 371 8.56 18.69 27.92
CA ASN A 371 9.11 17.86 28.99
C ASN A 371 8.21 16.67 29.36
N ARG A 372 7.52 16.09 28.38
CA ARG A 372 6.74 14.86 28.50
C ARG A 372 7.60 13.65 28.16
N LYS A 373 7.32 12.53 28.77
CA LYS A 373 7.90 11.23 28.32
C LYS A 373 7.34 10.87 26.96
N PHE A 374 8.16 10.34 26.08
CA PHE A 374 7.77 9.94 24.74
C PHE A 374 7.41 8.46 24.65
N VAL A 375 6.28 8.17 24.03
CA VAL A 375 5.81 6.81 23.74
C VAL A 375 5.41 6.72 22.29
N ARG A 376 5.81 5.66 21.60
CA ARG A 376 5.41 5.40 20.21
C ARG A 376 4.68 4.08 20.09
N MET A 377 3.57 4.09 19.36
CA MET A 377 2.83 2.92 18.91
C MET A 377 2.60 3.00 17.41
N SER A 378 3.00 1.96 16.67
CA SER A 378 2.65 1.86 15.25
C SER A 378 1.27 1.23 15.11
N LEU A 379 0.44 1.86 14.31
CA LEU A 379 -0.90 1.37 13.94
C LEU A 379 -0.90 0.63 12.60
N GLY A 380 0.22 0.70 11.87
CA GLY A 380 0.37 -0.03 10.61
C GLY A 380 0.29 -1.54 10.80
N GLY A 381 -0.76 -2.15 10.24
CA GLY A 381 -1.01 -3.59 10.35
C GLY A 381 -1.90 -4.02 11.53
N VAL A 382 -2.35 -3.08 12.36
CA VAL A 382 -3.38 -3.33 13.38
C VAL A 382 -4.71 -3.57 12.68
N ARG A 383 -5.36 -4.70 12.98
CA ARG A 383 -6.64 -5.12 12.39
C ARG A 383 -7.66 -5.53 13.44
N ASP A 384 -7.24 -5.82 14.64
CA ASP A 384 -8.07 -6.30 15.75
C ASP A 384 -8.20 -5.18 16.81
N GLU A 385 -9.43 -4.88 17.18
CA GLU A 385 -9.75 -3.91 18.23
C GLU A 385 -9.10 -4.29 19.57
N SER A 386 -8.96 -5.58 19.85
CA SER A 386 -8.33 -6.08 21.07
C SER A 386 -6.86 -5.66 21.23
N GLU A 387 -6.17 -5.33 20.15
CA GLU A 387 -4.82 -4.76 20.24
C GLU A 387 -4.82 -3.38 20.95
N ILE A 388 -5.91 -2.62 20.84
CA ILE A 388 -6.08 -1.31 21.47
C ILE A 388 -6.70 -1.42 22.85
N ARG A 389 -7.83 -2.15 22.94
CA ARG A 389 -8.63 -2.30 24.17
C ARG A 389 -8.29 -3.50 25.03
N GLY A 390 -7.37 -4.39 24.58
CA GLY A 390 -7.04 -5.61 25.32
C GLY A 390 -8.07 -6.74 25.14
N HIS A 391 -7.71 -7.91 25.64
CA HIS A 391 -8.57 -9.10 25.64
C HIS A 391 -9.28 -9.24 26.98
N ARG A 392 -10.49 -9.79 26.98
CA ARG A 392 -11.18 -10.11 28.24
C ARG A 392 -10.37 -11.11 29.05
N ARG A 393 -10.26 -10.86 30.35
CA ARG A 393 -9.46 -11.64 31.32
C ARG A 393 -9.79 -13.12 31.40
N THR A 394 -10.98 -13.53 30.95
CA THR A 394 -11.45 -14.93 30.96
C THR A 394 -10.63 -15.87 30.08
N TYR A 395 -9.83 -15.36 29.16
CA TYR A 395 -9.01 -16.18 28.26
C TYR A 395 -7.60 -16.36 28.79
N ILE A 396 -7.07 -17.58 28.75
CA ILE A 396 -5.68 -17.87 29.12
C ILE A 396 -4.74 -17.12 28.14
N GLY A 397 -3.81 -16.34 28.67
CA GLY A 397 -2.92 -15.51 27.88
C GLY A 397 -3.48 -14.14 27.49
N SER A 398 -4.63 -13.73 28.07
CA SER A 398 -5.15 -12.37 27.93
C SER A 398 -4.16 -11.32 28.43
N MET A 399 -4.13 -10.19 27.74
CA MET A 399 -3.25 -9.05 28.04
C MET A 399 -4.03 -7.75 27.89
N PRO A 400 -3.64 -6.69 28.63
CA PRO A 400 -4.18 -5.35 28.42
C PRO A 400 -3.86 -4.85 27.01
N GLY A 401 -4.63 -3.88 26.56
CA GLY A 401 -4.40 -3.23 25.27
C GLY A 401 -3.04 -2.53 25.19
N LYS A 402 -2.53 -2.36 23.97
CA LYS A 402 -1.21 -1.75 23.75
C LYS A 402 -1.07 -0.36 24.36
N ILE A 403 -2.17 0.40 24.48
CA ILE A 403 -2.18 1.73 25.09
C ILE A 403 -1.79 1.61 26.56
N ILE A 404 -2.49 0.76 27.31
CA ILE A 404 -2.22 0.53 28.74
C ILE A 404 -0.83 -0.06 28.95
N GLN A 405 -0.43 -1.07 28.17
CA GLN A 405 0.92 -1.65 28.25
C GLN A 405 2.02 -0.60 28.05
N LYS A 406 1.84 0.31 27.10
CA LYS A 406 2.83 1.38 26.85
C LYS A 406 2.85 2.43 27.96
N LEU A 407 1.68 2.74 28.55
CA LEU A 407 1.60 3.64 29.69
C LEU A 407 2.27 3.05 30.94
N SER A 408 2.05 1.76 31.23
CA SER A 408 2.75 1.06 32.31
C SER A 408 4.26 1.09 32.11
N LYS A 409 4.73 0.80 30.89
CA LYS A 409 6.16 0.82 30.56
C LYS A 409 6.82 2.19 30.74
N VAL A 410 6.12 3.27 30.41
CA VAL A 410 6.66 4.63 30.54
C VAL A 410 6.55 5.18 31.97
N GLY A 411 5.61 4.66 32.76
CA GLY A 411 5.45 4.91 34.19
C GLY A 411 4.97 6.32 34.53
N VAL A 412 4.32 7.04 33.59
CA VAL A 412 3.70 8.36 33.82
C VAL A 412 2.35 8.47 33.11
N LYS A 413 1.40 9.16 33.75
CA LYS A 413 0.03 9.32 33.28
C LYS A 413 -0.07 10.30 32.08
N ASN A 414 0.85 11.24 31.96
CA ASN A 414 0.80 12.36 31.01
C ASN A 414 1.91 12.36 29.94
N PRO A 415 2.23 11.21 29.29
CA PRO A 415 3.23 11.20 28.24
C PRO A 415 2.73 11.90 26.97
N LEU A 416 3.64 12.12 26.01
CA LEU A 416 3.27 12.29 24.63
C LEU A 416 3.20 10.92 23.99
N PHE A 417 2.04 10.57 23.44
CA PHE A 417 1.76 9.29 22.81
C PHE A 417 1.65 9.46 21.29
N LEU A 418 2.66 8.99 20.55
CA LEU A 418 2.69 9.06 19.11
C LEU A 418 2.04 7.82 18.51
N LEU A 419 0.95 8.00 17.80
CA LEU A 419 0.26 7.00 17.01
C LEU A 419 0.75 7.09 15.57
N ASP A 420 1.64 6.18 15.18
CA ASP A 420 2.34 6.23 13.91
C ASP A 420 1.63 5.40 12.84
N GLU A 421 1.57 5.92 11.61
CA GLU A 421 0.95 5.28 10.44
C GLU A 421 -0.56 5.01 10.60
N ILE A 422 -1.33 6.02 11.06
CA ILE A 422 -2.78 5.90 11.27
C ILE A 422 -3.55 5.66 9.96
N ASP A 423 -3.01 6.07 8.83
CA ASP A 423 -3.55 5.84 7.48
C ASP A 423 -3.47 4.38 7.02
N LYS A 424 -2.77 3.52 7.77
CA LYS A 424 -2.61 2.10 7.46
C LYS A 424 -3.41 1.16 8.36
N ILE A 425 -4.35 1.69 9.09
CA ILE A 425 -5.29 0.90 9.88
C ILE A 425 -6.18 0.13 8.92
N GLY A 426 -6.25 -1.19 9.08
CA GLY A 426 -7.13 -2.06 8.32
C GLY A 426 -8.41 -2.37 9.08
N MET A 427 -9.53 -2.53 8.39
CA MET A 427 -10.74 -3.14 8.92
C MET A 427 -10.74 -4.62 8.55
N ASP A 428 -11.09 -5.48 9.50
CA ASP A 428 -11.27 -6.93 9.28
C ASP A 428 -12.58 -7.36 9.99
N HIS A 429 -13.09 -8.55 9.65
CA HIS A 429 -14.26 -9.17 10.32
C HIS A 429 -14.04 -9.45 11.83
N ARG A 430 -12.87 -9.18 12.37
CA ARG A 430 -12.52 -9.34 13.80
C ARG A 430 -12.76 -8.09 14.63
N GLY A 431 -13.11 -6.97 14.04
CA GLY A 431 -13.37 -5.71 14.74
C GLY A 431 -12.95 -4.48 13.92
N ASP A 432 -13.28 -3.33 14.46
CA ASP A 432 -12.91 -2.02 13.90
C ASP A 432 -11.99 -1.27 14.85
N PRO A 433 -10.67 -1.34 14.65
CA PRO A 433 -9.71 -0.59 15.45
C PRO A 433 -9.90 0.94 15.38
N ALA A 434 -10.52 1.45 14.31
CA ALA A 434 -10.81 2.87 14.17
C ALA A 434 -11.85 3.32 15.21
N SER A 435 -12.85 2.49 15.49
CA SER A 435 -13.86 2.75 16.54
C SER A 435 -13.23 2.79 17.93
N ALA A 436 -12.28 1.90 18.24
CA ALA A 436 -11.55 1.94 19.50
C ALA A 436 -10.68 3.22 19.63
N LEU A 437 -10.07 3.66 18.53
CA LEU A 437 -9.29 4.89 18.51
C LEU A 437 -10.16 6.15 18.64
N LEU A 438 -11.40 6.14 18.19
CA LEU A 438 -12.32 7.25 18.41
C LEU A 438 -12.51 7.52 19.90
N GLU A 439 -12.71 6.48 20.72
CA GLU A 439 -12.81 6.65 22.18
C GLU A 439 -11.51 7.20 22.79
N VAL A 440 -10.37 6.75 22.31
CA VAL A 440 -9.05 7.19 22.79
C VAL A 440 -8.76 8.64 22.44
N LEU A 441 -9.10 9.04 21.22
CA LEU A 441 -8.75 10.37 20.66
C LEU A 441 -9.82 11.43 20.91
N ASP A 442 -11.02 11.02 21.29
CA ASP A 442 -12.11 11.95 21.61
C ASP A 442 -11.93 12.55 23.01
N PRO A 443 -11.68 13.84 23.16
CA PRO A 443 -11.52 14.49 24.46
C PRO A 443 -12.74 14.41 25.37
N GLU A 444 -13.92 14.10 24.85
CA GLU A 444 -15.14 13.94 25.63
C GLU A 444 -15.29 12.53 26.19
N GLN A 445 -14.66 11.53 25.58
CA GLN A 445 -14.78 10.11 25.95
C GLN A 445 -13.51 9.54 26.60
N ASN A 446 -12.33 10.09 26.30
CA ASN A 446 -11.05 9.51 26.70
C ASN A 446 -10.77 9.55 28.23
N ASN A 447 -11.57 10.28 29.00
CA ASN A 447 -11.49 10.26 30.47
C ASN A 447 -12.07 8.99 31.11
N THR A 448 -12.84 8.22 30.32
CA THR A 448 -13.48 6.96 30.73
C THR A 448 -13.11 5.83 29.78
N PHE A 449 -11.84 5.81 29.33
CA PHE A 449 -11.36 4.76 28.44
C PHE A 449 -11.43 3.39 29.11
N SER A 450 -12.15 2.44 28.50
CA SER A 450 -12.37 1.12 29.03
C SER A 450 -11.49 0.08 28.32
N ASP A 451 -10.48 -0.41 29.04
CA ASP A 451 -9.68 -1.57 28.60
C ASP A 451 -10.35 -2.86 29.07
N HIS A 452 -10.55 -3.80 28.17
CA HIS A 452 -11.27 -5.06 28.47
C HIS A 452 -10.53 -5.98 29.46
N TYR A 453 -9.21 -5.84 29.58
CA TYR A 453 -8.42 -6.58 30.55
C TYR A 453 -8.48 -5.94 31.94
N LEU A 454 -8.37 -4.60 32.00
CA LEU A 454 -8.42 -3.88 33.26
C LEU A 454 -9.81 -3.92 33.90
N GLU A 455 -10.87 -3.98 33.11
CA GLU A 455 -12.29 -3.97 33.56
C GLU A 455 -12.62 -2.76 34.46
N VAL A 456 -11.87 -1.67 34.36
CA VAL A 456 -12.07 -0.41 35.07
C VAL A 456 -11.68 0.74 34.15
N ASP A 457 -12.35 1.88 34.30
CA ASP A 457 -12.07 3.05 33.49
C ASP A 457 -10.71 3.67 33.83
N TYR A 458 -9.97 4.02 32.77
CA TYR A 458 -8.69 4.71 32.87
C TYR A 458 -8.78 6.09 32.18
N ASP A 459 -8.38 7.13 32.89
CA ASP A 459 -8.42 8.50 32.41
C ASP A 459 -7.20 8.83 31.52
N LEU A 460 -7.42 8.92 30.21
CA LEU A 460 -6.42 9.29 29.19
C LEU A 460 -6.39 10.80 28.91
N SER A 461 -7.21 11.64 29.59
CA SER A 461 -7.37 13.08 29.29
C SER A 461 -6.09 13.89 29.44
N GLU A 462 -5.09 13.41 30.16
CA GLU A 462 -3.79 14.08 30.34
C GLU A 462 -2.71 13.61 29.35
N VAL A 463 -2.98 12.55 28.58
CA VAL A 463 -2.09 12.05 27.54
C VAL A 463 -2.15 13.01 26.34
N MET A 464 -1.00 13.45 25.86
CA MET A 464 -0.92 14.21 24.62
C MET A 464 -0.79 13.27 23.45
N PHE A 465 -1.88 13.04 22.72
CA PHE A 465 -1.85 12.22 21.50
C PHE A 465 -1.37 13.05 20.31
N VAL A 466 -0.48 12.45 19.52
CA VAL A 466 -0.03 12.97 18.22
C VAL A 466 -0.10 11.84 17.22
N CYS A 467 -0.72 12.07 16.08
CA CYS A 467 -0.83 11.09 15.01
C CYS A 467 0.16 11.39 13.88
N THR A 468 0.59 10.36 13.16
CA THR A 468 1.31 10.52 11.89
C THR A 468 0.63 9.72 10.79
N ALA A 469 0.62 10.26 9.58
CA ALA A 469 0.10 9.60 8.39
C ALA A 469 0.99 9.91 7.16
N ASN A 470 0.99 9.02 6.20
CA ASN A 470 1.63 9.31 4.91
C ASN A 470 0.65 9.91 3.91
N SER A 471 -0.63 9.58 4.03
CA SER A 471 -1.72 10.06 3.19
C SER A 471 -2.93 10.47 4.03
N LEU A 472 -3.90 11.12 3.41
CA LEU A 472 -5.18 11.46 4.06
C LEU A 472 -6.21 10.31 3.98
N ASN A 473 -5.79 9.11 3.63
CA ASN A 473 -6.66 7.94 3.62
C ASN A 473 -6.91 7.43 5.05
N ILE A 474 -7.56 8.27 5.84
CA ILE A 474 -7.92 8.05 7.24
C ILE A 474 -9.46 8.03 7.31
N PRO A 475 -10.09 7.17 8.11
CA PRO A 475 -11.53 7.18 8.29
C PRO A 475 -12.05 8.58 8.70
N THR A 476 -13.08 9.07 8.02
CA THR A 476 -13.64 10.42 8.21
C THR A 476 -13.93 10.76 9.68
N PRO A 477 -14.52 9.85 10.50
CA PRO A 477 -14.77 10.18 11.91
C PRO A 477 -13.50 10.45 12.74
N LEU A 478 -12.36 9.87 12.36
CA LEU A 478 -11.08 10.18 12.99
C LEU A 478 -10.52 11.52 12.49
N LEU A 479 -10.66 11.81 11.19
CA LEU A 479 -10.21 13.07 10.59
C LEU A 479 -10.88 14.28 11.24
N ASP A 480 -12.17 14.20 11.55
CA ASP A 480 -12.95 15.28 12.17
C ASP A 480 -12.44 15.66 13.57
N ARG A 481 -11.66 14.78 14.21
CA ARG A 481 -11.05 15.02 15.53
C ARG A 481 -9.60 15.44 15.47
N MET A 482 -9.06 15.61 14.26
CA MET A 482 -7.64 15.88 14.04
C MET A 482 -7.39 17.27 13.48
N GLU A 483 -6.38 17.92 14.01
CA GLU A 483 -5.78 19.10 13.39
C GLU A 483 -4.65 18.64 12.46
N ILE A 484 -4.86 18.80 11.16
CA ILE A 484 -3.95 18.31 10.14
C ILE A 484 -2.86 19.33 9.86
N ILE A 485 -1.61 18.94 10.11
CA ILE A 485 -0.42 19.68 9.67
C ILE A 485 0.25 18.94 8.53
N ARG A 486 0.24 19.52 7.34
CA ARG A 486 0.88 18.96 6.16
C ARG A 486 2.36 19.26 6.17
N ILE A 487 3.18 18.22 6.11
CA ILE A 487 4.63 18.32 6.02
C ILE A 487 5.04 18.06 4.56
N PRO A 488 5.55 19.07 3.86
CA PRO A 488 5.97 18.92 2.47
C PRO A 488 7.27 18.11 2.37
N GLY A 489 7.59 17.66 1.15
CA GLY A 489 8.91 17.10 0.86
C GLY A 489 10.02 18.16 0.91
N TYR A 490 11.24 17.73 1.19
CA TYR A 490 12.42 18.59 1.26
C TYR A 490 12.98 18.93 -0.12
N ILE A 491 13.44 20.16 -0.28
CA ILE A 491 14.21 20.59 -1.44
C ILE A 491 15.68 20.13 -1.34
N GLU A 492 16.45 20.20 -2.44
CA GLU A 492 17.86 19.77 -2.45
C GLU A 492 18.70 20.48 -1.39
N ASP A 493 18.54 21.79 -1.25
CA ASP A 493 19.28 22.59 -0.26
C ASP A 493 18.93 22.21 1.18
N GLU A 494 17.65 21.95 1.45
CA GLU A 494 17.21 21.45 2.76
C GLU A 494 17.80 20.06 3.04
N LYS A 495 17.75 19.14 2.06
CA LYS A 495 18.33 17.81 2.20
C LYS A 495 19.84 17.85 2.47
N ILE A 496 20.57 18.77 1.82
CA ILE A 496 22.00 18.96 2.05
C ILE A 496 22.22 19.41 3.51
N ASN A 497 21.51 20.43 3.96
CA ASN A 497 21.65 20.95 5.32
C ASN A 497 21.25 19.91 6.37
N ILE A 498 20.16 19.17 6.13
CA ILE A 498 19.72 18.06 7.01
C ILE A 498 20.79 16.97 7.06
N ALA A 499 21.38 16.63 5.91
CA ALA A 499 22.42 15.61 5.85
C ALA A 499 23.67 16.03 6.62
N GLU A 500 24.13 17.25 6.46
CA GLU A 500 25.33 17.78 7.13
C GLU A 500 25.13 17.94 8.63
N LYS A 501 24.01 18.55 9.04
CA LYS A 501 23.79 18.91 10.45
C LYS A 501 23.30 17.75 11.33
N TYR A 502 22.53 16.83 10.74
CA TYR A 502 21.84 15.80 11.53
C TYR A 502 22.16 14.37 11.10
N LEU A 503 22.09 14.05 9.78
CA LEU A 503 22.22 12.66 9.37
C LEU A 503 23.68 12.16 9.47
N LEU A 504 24.62 12.95 9.00
CA LEU A 504 26.02 12.56 8.99
C LEU A 504 26.58 12.36 10.41
N PRO A 505 26.44 13.31 11.35
CA PRO A 505 26.89 13.12 12.74
C PRO A 505 26.22 11.92 13.42
N LYS A 506 24.89 11.80 13.29
CA LYS A 506 24.12 10.67 13.85
C LYS A 506 24.58 9.33 13.30
N GLN A 507 24.84 9.23 11.99
CA GLN A 507 25.29 8.00 11.39
C GLN A 507 26.78 7.71 11.69
N MET A 508 27.62 8.73 11.88
CA MET A 508 28.99 8.55 12.35
C MET A 508 29.02 7.96 13.75
N GLU A 509 28.27 8.51 14.68
CA GLU A 509 28.12 7.99 16.04
C GLU A 509 27.63 6.51 16.04
N ARG A 510 26.57 6.21 15.26
CA ARG A 510 26.02 4.84 15.14
C ARG A 510 26.99 3.83 14.54
N ASN A 511 27.91 4.25 13.71
CA ASN A 511 28.91 3.39 13.10
C ASN A 511 30.29 3.48 13.82
N GLY A 512 30.39 4.20 14.94
CA GLY A 512 31.59 4.31 15.76
C GLY A 512 32.74 5.06 15.08
N LEU A 513 32.43 6.01 14.20
CA LEU A 513 33.40 6.88 13.52
C LEU A 513 33.50 8.22 14.24
N LYS A 514 34.73 8.72 14.38
CA LYS A 514 35.03 10.05 14.91
C LYS A 514 35.07 11.10 13.80
N ASP A 515 34.93 12.37 14.14
CA ASP A 515 34.87 13.48 13.19
C ASP A 515 36.18 13.64 12.36
N ASP A 516 37.31 13.23 12.92
CA ASP A 516 38.62 13.27 12.25
C ASP A 516 38.87 12.10 11.28
N GLU A 517 38.00 11.08 11.31
CA GLU A 517 38.23 9.86 10.54
C GLU A 517 37.63 9.89 9.14
N ILE A 518 36.64 10.74 8.87
CA ILE A 518 36.00 10.87 7.58
C ILE A 518 35.68 12.32 7.25
N ASN A 519 35.83 12.67 5.97
CA ASN A 519 35.36 13.94 5.44
C ASN A 519 34.42 13.69 4.24
N VAL A 520 33.18 14.16 4.37
CA VAL A 520 32.15 14.09 3.31
C VAL A 520 31.80 15.51 2.89
N ASN A 521 32.16 15.86 1.67
CA ASN A 521 31.95 17.20 1.11
C ASN A 521 30.47 17.39 0.70
N LYS A 522 29.97 18.62 0.74
CA LYS A 522 28.64 19.06 0.22
C LYS A 522 28.32 18.51 -1.17
N ASN A 523 29.32 18.56 -2.08
CA ASN A 523 29.16 18.05 -3.44
C ASN A 523 28.92 16.54 -3.52
N VAL A 524 29.43 15.79 -2.54
CA VAL A 524 29.13 14.33 -2.41
C VAL A 524 27.70 14.11 -2.00
N ILE A 525 27.22 14.87 -1.01
CA ILE A 525 25.82 14.80 -0.56
C ILE A 525 24.88 15.17 -1.71
N LEU A 526 25.20 16.24 -2.45
CA LEU A 526 24.44 16.63 -3.63
C LEU A 526 24.43 15.53 -4.69
N SER A 527 25.57 14.87 -4.92
CA SER A 527 25.66 13.74 -5.85
C SER A 527 24.83 12.54 -5.38
N LEU A 528 24.78 12.26 -4.07
CA LEU A 528 23.92 11.22 -3.50
C LEU A 528 22.45 11.54 -3.72
N ILE A 529 22.04 12.77 -3.49
CA ILE A 529 20.65 13.22 -3.69
C ILE A 529 20.25 13.06 -5.16
N ARG A 530 21.09 13.48 -6.10
CA ARG A 530 20.77 13.54 -7.54
C ARG A 530 20.85 12.21 -8.26
N TYR A 531 21.81 11.36 -7.89
CA TYR A 531 22.12 10.15 -8.67
C TYR A 531 21.82 8.84 -7.94
N TYR A 532 21.61 8.86 -6.62
CA TYR A 532 21.43 7.63 -5.83
C TYR A 532 20.13 7.57 -5.05
N THR A 533 19.41 8.69 -4.90
CA THR A 533 18.13 8.74 -4.20
C THR A 533 17.06 9.45 -5.03
N ARG A 534 15.81 8.98 -4.91
CA ARG A 534 14.62 9.59 -5.51
C ARG A 534 13.51 9.51 -4.48
N GLU A 535 13.40 10.51 -3.64
CA GLU A 535 12.48 10.53 -2.50
C GLU A 535 12.14 11.96 -2.11
N ALA A 536 10.94 12.15 -1.54
CA ALA A 536 10.53 13.44 -0.98
C ALA A 536 11.24 13.74 0.35
N GLY A 537 11.49 12.73 1.17
CA GLY A 537 12.20 12.83 2.45
C GLY A 537 13.71 12.61 2.34
N VAL A 538 14.30 12.11 3.42
CA VAL A 538 15.76 11.87 3.55
C VAL A 538 16.11 10.45 4.00
N ARG A 539 15.15 9.51 4.05
CA ARG A 539 15.39 8.13 4.53
C ARG A 539 16.33 7.33 3.62
N GLY A 540 16.20 7.50 2.31
CA GLY A 540 17.10 6.89 1.33
C GLY A 540 18.49 7.50 1.40
N LEU A 541 18.59 8.83 1.55
CA LEU A 541 19.83 9.55 1.75
C LEU A 541 20.57 9.09 3.01
N GLU A 542 19.85 8.95 4.14
CA GLU A 542 20.39 8.40 5.38
C GLU A 542 20.97 6.99 5.17
N ARG A 543 20.24 6.11 4.44
CA ARG A 543 20.72 4.77 4.10
C ARG A 543 21.99 4.79 3.22
N GLN A 544 22.09 5.72 2.27
CA GLN A 544 23.28 5.86 1.43
C GLN A 544 24.47 6.35 2.26
N ILE A 545 24.28 7.35 3.11
CA ILE A 545 25.30 7.84 4.05
C ILE A 545 25.78 6.68 4.95
N ALA A 546 24.86 5.96 5.59
CA ALA A 546 25.21 4.81 6.42
C ALA A 546 25.97 3.72 5.65
N LYS A 547 25.62 3.48 4.37
CA LYS A 547 26.35 2.53 3.49
C LYS A 547 27.79 2.97 3.26
N ILE A 548 28.01 4.25 3.01
CA ILE A 548 29.36 4.82 2.81
C ILE A 548 30.18 4.64 4.10
N LEU A 549 29.63 5.05 5.25
CA LEU A 549 30.29 4.98 6.54
C LEU A 549 30.69 3.55 6.90
N ARG A 550 29.78 2.57 6.73
CA ARG A 550 30.11 1.14 6.95
C ARG A 550 31.26 0.64 6.07
N LYS A 551 31.33 1.07 4.82
CA LYS A 551 32.43 0.70 3.94
C LYS A 551 33.76 1.34 4.38
N VAL A 552 33.71 2.58 4.84
CA VAL A 552 34.90 3.27 5.41
C VAL A 552 35.37 2.55 6.67
N VAL A 553 34.47 2.19 7.59
CA VAL A 553 34.80 1.39 8.79
C VAL A 553 35.46 0.07 8.37
N LYS A 554 34.87 -0.65 7.41
CA LYS A 554 35.46 -1.90 6.89
C LYS A 554 36.89 -1.67 6.34
N GLU A 555 37.10 -0.63 5.51
CA GLU A 555 38.39 -0.35 4.93
C GLU A 555 39.43 -0.01 6.01
N ARG A 556 39.07 0.75 7.04
CA ARG A 556 39.94 1.08 8.16
C ARG A 556 40.33 -0.14 9.00
N LEU A 557 39.38 -1.06 9.22
CA LEU A 557 39.65 -2.29 9.98
C LEU A 557 40.49 -3.31 9.20
N VAL A 558 40.30 -3.37 7.87
CA VAL A 558 41.07 -4.30 7.00
C VAL A 558 42.45 -3.75 6.67
N SER A 559 42.65 -2.42 6.60
CA SER A 559 43.94 -1.84 6.35
C SER A 559 44.87 -2.01 7.57
N LYS A 560 45.94 -2.81 7.43
CA LYS A 560 46.95 -3.02 8.48
C LYS A 560 47.76 -1.75 8.82
N SER A 561 47.57 -0.68 8.10
CA SER A 561 48.29 0.62 8.29
C SER A 561 47.63 1.37 9.47
N LYS A 562 48.40 1.61 10.52
CA LYS A 562 48.04 2.48 11.66
C LYS A 562 48.00 3.98 11.29
N SER A 563 47.96 4.34 10.00
CA SER A 563 47.93 5.74 9.60
C SER A 563 46.56 6.34 9.93
N LYS A 564 46.57 7.36 10.77
CA LYS A 564 45.42 8.22 11.14
C LYS A 564 44.91 9.08 9.97
N LYS A 565 45.01 8.58 8.72
CA LYS A 565 44.63 9.38 7.55
C LYS A 565 43.12 9.49 7.46
N THR A 566 42.59 10.70 7.43
CA THR A 566 41.17 10.96 7.23
C THR A 566 40.71 10.42 5.87
N SER A 567 39.68 9.62 5.85
CA SER A 567 39.08 9.08 4.61
C SER A 567 38.25 10.16 3.93
N SER A 568 38.78 10.74 2.85
CA SER A 568 38.05 11.76 2.09
C SER A 568 37.17 11.12 1.02
N ILE A 569 35.90 11.34 1.12
CA ILE A 569 34.92 10.95 0.09
C ILE A 569 34.77 12.12 -0.88
N THR A 570 34.92 11.82 -2.16
CA THR A 570 34.83 12.78 -3.26
C THR A 570 33.84 12.30 -4.31
N THR A 571 33.39 13.15 -5.19
CA THR A 571 32.47 12.77 -6.29
C THR A 571 33.09 11.74 -7.23
N THR A 572 34.42 11.73 -7.36
CA THR A 572 35.14 10.79 -8.22
C THR A 572 35.25 9.37 -7.62
N ASN A 573 35.34 9.25 -6.29
CA ASN A 573 35.47 7.97 -5.63
C ASN A 573 34.09 7.45 -5.07
N LEU A 574 33.02 8.22 -5.24
CA LEU A 574 31.69 7.89 -4.69
C LEU A 574 31.15 6.56 -5.21
N GLU A 575 31.41 6.24 -6.47
CA GLU A 575 30.95 4.98 -7.06
C GLU A 575 31.53 3.73 -6.37
N LYS A 576 32.75 3.82 -5.85
CA LYS A 576 33.35 2.75 -5.05
C LYS A 576 32.52 2.42 -3.79
N TYR A 577 31.94 3.44 -3.17
CA TYR A 577 31.17 3.31 -1.93
C TYR A 577 29.68 3.06 -2.16
N SER A 578 29.06 3.81 -3.08
CA SER A 578 27.61 3.77 -3.31
C SER A 578 27.20 2.83 -4.44
N GLY A 579 28.15 2.44 -5.32
CA GLY A 579 27.89 1.66 -6.55
C GLY A 579 27.60 2.58 -7.73
N VAL A 580 27.15 2.01 -8.84
CA VAL A 580 26.80 2.76 -10.05
C VAL A 580 25.65 3.74 -9.81
N LYS A 581 25.64 4.84 -10.54
CA LYS A 581 24.55 5.84 -10.51
C LYS A 581 23.24 5.17 -10.91
N LYS A 582 22.21 5.37 -10.11
CA LYS A 582 20.91 4.76 -10.31
C LYS A 582 19.97 5.62 -11.14
N PHE A 583 20.12 6.93 -11.05
CA PHE A 583 19.23 7.91 -11.68
C PHE A 583 20.04 8.86 -12.56
N LYS A 584 19.41 9.32 -13.62
CA LYS A 584 19.93 10.42 -14.46
C LYS A 584 19.39 11.74 -13.93
N TYR A 585 20.22 12.76 -13.90
CA TYR A 585 19.85 14.11 -13.47
C TYR A 585 19.91 15.06 -14.68
N GLY A 586 18.96 15.99 -14.79
CA GLY A 586 18.96 16.98 -15.87
C GLY A 586 18.53 16.38 -17.22
N VAL A 587 17.43 15.62 -17.26
CA VAL A 587 16.96 14.90 -18.45
C VAL A 587 15.88 15.71 -19.20
N ALA A 588 15.85 17.04 -19.12
CA ALA A 588 15.14 17.79 -20.14
C ALA A 588 15.82 17.53 -21.50
N GLU A 589 15.06 17.15 -22.49
CA GLU A 589 15.58 16.96 -23.84
C GLU A 589 16.17 18.28 -24.36
N LYS A 590 17.19 18.18 -25.17
CA LYS A 590 17.93 19.36 -25.64
C LYS A 590 17.31 19.98 -26.90
N ASP A 591 16.58 19.17 -27.68
CA ASP A 591 16.10 19.57 -28.98
C ASP A 591 14.57 19.68 -29.00
N ASN A 592 14.05 20.70 -29.67
CA ASN A 592 12.62 20.88 -29.85
C ASN A 592 12.07 19.76 -30.74
N ALA A 593 11.06 19.06 -30.32
CA ALA A 593 10.51 17.90 -31.02
C ALA A 593 9.03 18.07 -31.35
N ILE A 594 8.61 17.45 -32.44
CA ILE A 594 7.18 17.41 -32.84
C ILE A 594 6.51 16.28 -32.06
N GLY A 595 5.37 16.59 -31.45
CA GLY A 595 4.56 15.61 -30.73
C GLY A 595 5.07 15.21 -29.36
N GLN A 596 6.19 15.77 -28.90
CA GLN A 596 6.76 15.47 -27.60
C GLN A 596 6.65 16.67 -26.67
N VAL A 597 6.07 16.45 -25.48
CA VAL A 597 5.81 17.49 -24.47
C VAL A 597 6.30 17.01 -23.12
N THR A 598 6.92 17.92 -22.38
CA THR A 598 7.29 17.70 -20.99
C THR A 598 6.14 18.15 -20.07
N GLY A 599 5.45 17.21 -19.45
CA GLY A 599 4.50 17.46 -18.39
C GLY A 599 5.16 17.40 -17.02
N LEU A 600 4.44 17.85 -16.00
CA LEU A 600 4.86 17.79 -14.61
C LEU A 600 3.89 16.91 -13.81
N ALA A 601 4.40 15.83 -13.25
CA ALA A 601 3.65 14.90 -12.40
C ALA A 601 4.01 15.07 -10.93
N TRP A 602 3.07 14.81 -10.06
CA TRP A 602 3.27 14.63 -8.64
C TRP A 602 3.20 13.14 -8.30
N THR A 603 4.11 12.67 -7.46
CA THR A 603 4.14 11.30 -6.95
C THR A 603 4.38 11.32 -5.45
N GLU A 604 4.11 10.22 -4.76
CA GLU A 604 4.40 10.09 -3.32
C GLU A 604 5.88 10.32 -2.95
N VAL A 605 6.78 10.18 -3.92
CA VAL A 605 8.21 10.40 -3.73
C VAL A 605 8.67 11.80 -4.15
N GLY A 606 7.75 12.65 -4.59
CA GLY A 606 8.00 14.04 -5.02
C GLY A 606 7.51 14.31 -6.44
N GLY A 607 7.94 15.44 -7.01
CA GLY A 607 7.62 15.79 -8.39
C GLY A 607 8.53 15.11 -9.40
N GLU A 608 8.00 14.82 -10.60
CA GLU A 608 8.71 14.18 -11.71
C GLU A 608 8.39 14.87 -13.03
N LEU A 609 9.37 14.81 -13.97
CA LEU A 609 9.11 15.16 -15.36
C LEU A 609 8.41 14.00 -16.05
N LEU A 610 7.34 14.29 -16.75
CA LEU A 610 6.54 13.31 -17.49
C LEU A 610 6.65 13.61 -18.96
N THR A 611 7.35 12.78 -19.72
CA THR A 611 7.39 12.89 -21.17
C THR A 611 6.09 12.35 -21.74
N ILE A 612 5.43 13.12 -22.57
CA ILE A 612 4.21 12.74 -23.31
C ILE A 612 4.55 12.78 -24.78
N GLU A 613 4.39 11.67 -25.46
CA GLU A 613 4.66 11.52 -26.88
C GLU A 613 3.35 11.26 -27.63
N ALA A 614 3.14 11.97 -28.72
CA ALA A 614 2.04 11.71 -29.64
C ALA A 614 2.56 11.47 -31.06
N SER A 615 1.90 10.58 -31.76
CA SER A 615 2.17 10.29 -33.18
C SER A 615 0.86 10.11 -33.94
N ASN A 616 0.83 10.52 -35.20
CA ASN A 616 -0.28 10.33 -36.10
C ASN A 616 0.15 9.46 -37.27
N ILE A 617 -0.66 8.48 -37.60
CA ILE A 617 -0.44 7.53 -38.72
C ILE A 617 -1.70 7.51 -39.54
N TYR A 618 -1.59 7.41 -40.87
CA TYR A 618 -2.76 7.24 -41.72
C TYR A 618 -3.57 6.03 -41.29
N GLY A 619 -4.87 6.22 -41.01
CA GLY A 619 -5.71 5.20 -40.43
C GLY A 619 -7.21 5.51 -40.53
N LYS A 620 -7.98 5.01 -39.57
CA LYS A 620 -9.44 5.12 -39.54
C LYS A 620 -9.94 5.89 -38.28
N GLY A 621 -9.11 6.73 -37.69
CA GLY A 621 -9.49 7.54 -36.51
C GLY A 621 -9.41 6.82 -35.18
N ARG A 622 -8.60 5.77 -35.04
CA ARG A 622 -8.40 5.08 -33.75
C ARG A 622 -7.52 5.90 -32.80
N VAL A 623 -7.87 5.94 -31.54
CA VAL A 623 -7.03 6.53 -30.48
C VAL A 623 -6.40 5.42 -29.68
N ILE A 624 -5.10 5.25 -29.83
CA ILE A 624 -4.30 4.25 -29.12
C ILE A 624 -3.63 4.94 -27.95
N LYS A 625 -3.71 4.34 -26.76
CA LYS A 625 -3.17 4.87 -25.52
C LYS A 625 -2.26 3.83 -24.89
N THR A 626 -1.02 4.19 -24.57
CA THR A 626 -0.05 3.27 -23.95
C THR A 626 0.76 3.98 -22.86
N GLY A 627 1.30 3.23 -21.90
CA GLY A 627 2.10 3.75 -20.80
C GLY A 627 1.50 3.54 -19.41
N SER A 628 0.61 2.54 -19.22
CA SER A 628 -0.05 2.23 -17.95
C SER A 628 -0.84 3.42 -17.38
N LEU A 629 -1.74 3.97 -18.21
CA LEU A 629 -2.56 5.14 -17.90
C LEU A 629 -3.84 4.73 -17.18
N GLY A 630 -4.10 5.34 -16.03
CA GLY A 630 -5.34 5.21 -15.28
C GLY A 630 -6.53 5.90 -15.98
N ASP A 631 -7.72 5.69 -15.45
CA ASP A 631 -8.97 6.13 -16.07
C ASP A 631 -9.06 7.65 -16.18
N VAL A 632 -8.67 8.40 -15.14
CA VAL A 632 -8.70 9.88 -15.16
C VAL A 632 -7.76 10.45 -16.21
N MET A 633 -6.59 9.84 -16.40
CA MET A 633 -5.65 10.26 -17.45
C MET A 633 -6.16 9.93 -18.83
N GLN A 634 -6.89 8.81 -19.01
CA GLN A 634 -7.54 8.45 -20.26
C GLN A 634 -8.69 9.40 -20.63
N GLU A 635 -9.47 9.85 -19.63
CA GLU A 635 -10.49 10.89 -19.82
C GLU A 635 -9.86 12.23 -20.23
N SER A 636 -8.73 12.60 -19.62
CA SER A 636 -7.98 13.80 -20.00
C SER A 636 -7.52 13.79 -21.46
N ILE A 637 -7.14 12.62 -21.99
CA ILE A 637 -6.84 12.46 -23.43
C ILE A 637 -8.08 12.73 -24.28
N GLN A 638 -9.25 12.24 -23.89
CA GLN A 638 -10.49 12.48 -24.63
C GLN A 638 -10.88 13.96 -24.61
N ALA A 639 -10.75 14.62 -23.47
CA ALA A 639 -10.98 16.07 -23.32
C ALA A 639 -10.03 16.87 -24.22
N ALA A 640 -8.73 16.56 -24.18
CA ALA A 640 -7.71 17.19 -25.00
C ALA A 640 -8.01 17.04 -26.49
N LEU A 641 -8.35 15.83 -26.95
CA LEU A 641 -8.73 15.57 -28.35
C LEU A 641 -9.97 16.38 -28.78
N THR A 642 -10.97 16.48 -27.88
CA THR A 642 -12.18 17.28 -28.15
C THR A 642 -11.84 18.76 -28.32
N VAL A 643 -10.96 19.30 -27.44
CA VAL A 643 -10.49 20.70 -27.55
C VAL A 643 -9.74 20.94 -28.86
N VAL A 644 -8.86 20.03 -29.27
CA VAL A 644 -8.14 20.14 -30.55
C VAL A 644 -9.10 20.09 -31.74
N ARG A 645 -10.09 19.20 -31.70
CA ARG A 645 -11.11 19.10 -32.75
C ARG A 645 -11.95 20.38 -32.88
N SER A 646 -12.39 20.93 -31.73
CA SER A 646 -13.20 22.17 -31.74
C SER A 646 -12.44 23.39 -32.29
N ARG A 647 -11.11 23.40 -32.17
CA ARG A 647 -10.22 24.48 -32.61
C ARG A 647 -9.46 24.18 -33.92
N ALA A 648 -9.78 23.09 -34.59
CA ALA A 648 -9.01 22.61 -35.74
C ALA A 648 -8.79 23.70 -36.81
N GLU A 649 -9.82 24.44 -37.17
CA GLU A 649 -9.73 25.50 -38.21
C GLU A 649 -8.82 26.66 -37.78
N SER A 650 -8.91 27.13 -36.53
CA SER A 650 -8.06 28.19 -36.01
C SER A 650 -6.60 27.76 -35.90
N LEU A 651 -6.37 26.47 -35.62
CA LEU A 651 -5.04 25.86 -35.55
C LEU A 651 -4.47 25.47 -36.92
N GLY A 652 -5.22 25.68 -37.99
CA GLY A 652 -4.78 25.28 -39.33
C GLY A 652 -4.76 23.79 -39.58
N ILE A 653 -5.51 23.03 -38.80
CA ILE A 653 -5.71 21.58 -38.89
C ILE A 653 -6.96 21.28 -39.69
N LYS A 654 -6.90 20.33 -40.62
CA LYS A 654 -8.09 19.95 -41.43
C LYS A 654 -9.17 19.37 -40.52
N PRO A 655 -10.44 19.82 -40.60
CA PRO A 655 -11.49 19.39 -39.67
C PRO A 655 -11.73 17.86 -39.61
N ASN A 656 -11.44 17.14 -40.70
CA ASN A 656 -11.62 15.69 -40.77
C ASN A 656 -10.35 14.87 -40.45
N PHE A 657 -9.38 15.46 -39.72
CA PHE A 657 -8.15 14.77 -39.36
C PHE A 657 -8.41 13.50 -38.51
N TYR A 658 -9.41 13.53 -37.66
CA TYR A 658 -9.78 12.44 -36.74
C TYR A 658 -10.36 11.20 -37.46
N GLU A 659 -10.75 11.32 -38.73
CA GLU A 659 -11.22 10.20 -39.57
C GLU A 659 -10.10 9.57 -40.39
N LYS A 660 -9.03 10.33 -40.64
CA LYS A 660 -7.95 9.97 -41.56
C LYS A 660 -6.67 9.50 -40.89
N TYR A 661 -6.52 9.77 -39.61
CA TYR A 661 -5.32 9.43 -38.86
C TYR A 661 -5.68 8.65 -37.60
N ASP A 662 -5.01 7.56 -37.42
CA ASP A 662 -4.92 6.92 -36.09
C ASP A 662 -3.95 7.73 -35.23
N ILE A 663 -4.32 8.00 -34.00
CA ILE A 663 -3.55 8.82 -33.04
C ILE A 663 -3.02 7.88 -31.97
N HIS A 664 -1.71 7.87 -31.75
CA HIS A 664 -1.10 7.12 -30.69
C HIS A 664 -0.50 8.09 -29.67
N ILE A 665 -0.96 8.04 -28.43
CA ILE A 665 -0.41 8.77 -27.29
C ILE A 665 0.29 7.77 -26.40
N HIS A 666 1.58 8.02 -26.14
CA HIS A 666 2.42 7.19 -25.31
C HIS A 666 3.02 8.02 -24.16
N VAL A 667 2.96 7.48 -22.95
CA VAL A 667 3.68 8.04 -21.81
C VAL A 667 4.68 7.00 -21.34
N PRO A 668 5.99 7.19 -21.59
CA PRO A 668 7.04 6.24 -21.26
C PRO A 668 7.04 5.83 -19.79
N GLU A 669 7.84 4.80 -19.43
CA GLU A 669 7.90 4.17 -18.11
C GLU A 669 6.61 3.40 -17.72
N GLY A 670 6.16 2.49 -18.58
CA GLY A 670 4.93 1.69 -18.40
C GLY A 670 4.91 0.80 -17.16
N ALA A 671 6.04 0.57 -16.50
CA ALA A 671 6.12 -0.16 -15.23
C ALA A 671 5.52 0.61 -14.03
N THR A 672 5.36 1.94 -14.16
CA THR A 672 4.78 2.80 -13.12
C THR A 672 3.39 3.24 -13.58
N PRO A 673 2.31 2.87 -12.87
CA PRO A 673 0.97 3.36 -13.16
C PRO A 673 0.93 4.89 -13.04
N LYS A 674 0.26 5.55 -13.98
CA LYS A 674 0.12 7.00 -14.02
C LYS A 674 -1.36 7.36 -14.12
N ASP A 675 -1.81 8.19 -13.19
CA ASP A 675 -3.19 8.67 -13.20
C ASP A 675 -3.28 10.12 -12.73
N GLY A 676 -4.29 10.83 -13.21
CA GLY A 676 -4.56 12.20 -12.79
C GLY A 676 -4.89 13.14 -13.95
N PRO A 677 -5.65 14.22 -13.69
CA PRO A 677 -6.16 15.14 -14.72
C PRO A 677 -5.12 16.18 -15.18
N SER A 678 -4.04 16.38 -14.42
CA SER A 678 -3.12 17.52 -14.59
C SER A 678 -2.23 17.47 -15.86
N ALA A 679 -2.30 16.41 -16.64
CA ALA A 679 -1.59 16.26 -17.91
C ALA A 679 -2.42 16.71 -19.14
N GLY A 680 -3.68 17.08 -18.96
CA GLY A 680 -4.61 17.38 -20.07
C GLY A 680 -4.12 18.49 -20.97
N GLY A 681 -3.57 19.58 -20.43
CA GLY A 681 -2.96 20.66 -21.22
C GLY A 681 -1.78 20.19 -22.06
N ALA A 682 -0.89 19.38 -21.48
CA ALA A 682 0.27 18.83 -22.17
C ALA A 682 -0.13 17.85 -23.31
N MET A 683 -1.16 17.05 -23.07
CA MET A 683 -1.72 16.17 -24.10
C MET A 683 -2.32 16.94 -25.28
N ALA A 684 -3.02 18.04 -25.00
CA ALA A 684 -3.56 18.90 -26.04
C ALA A 684 -2.43 19.51 -26.91
N ILE A 685 -1.35 20.00 -26.29
CA ILE A 685 -0.19 20.55 -27.02
C ILE A 685 0.53 19.47 -27.84
N SER A 686 0.69 18.24 -27.33
CA SER A 686 1.30 17.15 -28.08
C SER A 686 0.47 16.82 -29.34
N LEU A 687 -0.86 16.81 -29.23
CA LEU A 687 -1.78 16.60 -30.34
C LEU A 687 -1.72 17.77 -31.37
N ILE A 688 -1.73 19.02 -30.90
CA ILE A 688 -1.62 20.19 -31.77
C ILE A 688 -0.30 20.15 -32.55
N SER A 689 0.80 19.82 -31.88
CA SER A 689 2.13 19.73 -32.48
C SER A 689 2.18 18.73 -33.63
N ILE A 690 1.64 17.50 -33.47
CA ILE A 690 1.69 16.49 -34.55
C ILE A 690 0.83 16.86 -35.75
N PHE A 691 -0.28 17.58 -35.57
CA PHE A 691 -1.15 17.96 -36.64
C PHE A 691 -0.77 19.26 -37.32
N THR A 692 -0.10 20.17 -36.64
CA THR A 692 0.43 21.41 -37.19
C THR A 692 1.83 21.26 -37.78
N GLY A 693 2.59 20.25 -37.31
CA GLY A 693 4.00 20.07 -37.65
C GLY A 693 4.92 21.08 -36.97
N ILE A 694 4.43 21.76 -35.91
CA ILE A 694 5.19 22.75 -35.16
C ILE A 694 5.84 22.07 -33.95
N PRO A 695 7.17 22.17 -33.78
CA PRO A 695 7.86 21.59 -32.62
C PRO A 695 7.43 22.23 -31.28
N VAL A 696 7.48 21.46 -30.24
CA VAL A 696 7.32 21.95 -28.87
C VAL A 696 8.68 22.35 -28.30
N ARG A 697 8.73 23.42 -27.51
CA ARG A 697 9.95 23.89 -26.86
C ARG A 697 10.46 22.89 -25.82
N ALA A 698 11.68 22.42 -25.98
CA ALA A 698 12.30 21.43 -25.08
C ALA A 698 12.57 22.00 -23.66
N ASP A 699 12.80 23.30 -23.52
CA ASP A 699 13.06 23.98 -22.26
C ASP A 699 11.78 24.39 -21.49
N THR A 700 10.62 23.96 -21.99
CA THR A 700 9.30 24.29 -21.43
C THR A 700 8.59 23.06 -20.90
N ALA A 701 8.13 23.11 -19.66
CA ALA A 701 7.27 22.10 -19.07
C ALA A 701 5.92 22.69 -18.67
N MET A 702 4.88 21.87 -18.57
CA MET A 702 3.56 22.36 -18.25
C MET A 702 2.78 21.40 -17.36
N THR A 703 1.80 21.97 -16.66
CA THR A 703 0.81 21.22 -15.88
C THR A 703 -0.50 21.99 -15.91
N GLY A 704 -1.61 21.27 -15.99
CA GLY A 704 -2.95 21.86 -15.97
C GLY A 704 -3.99 20.85 -16.40
N GLU A 705 -5.11 20.82 -15.71
CA GLU A 705 -6.29 20.09 -16.15
C GLU A 705 -6.98 20.88 -17.24
N ILE A 706 -7.47 20.21 -18.29
CA ILE A 706 -8.12 20.87 -19.41
C ILE A 706 -9.63 20.59 -19.43
N THR A 707 -10.43 21.63 -19.57
CA THR A 707 -11.87 21.50 -19.82
C THR A 707 -12.18 21.37 -21.29
N LEU A 708 -13.39 20.90 -21.64
CA LEU A 708 -13.85 20.81 -23.03
C LEU A 708 -13.87 22.15 -23.75
N ARG A 709 -13.92 23.28 -23.03
CA ARG A 709 -13.83 24.63 -23.57
C ARG A 709 -12.40 25.10 -23.78
N GLY A 710 -11.41 24.37 -23.25
CA GLY A 710 -9.99 24.70 -23.32
C GLY A 710 -9.52 25.60 -22.18
N GLN A 711 -10.27 25.74 -21.12
CA GLN A 711 -9.83 26.39 -19.89
C GLN A 711 -8.86 25.48 -19.13
N ILE A 712 -7.84 26.06 -18.54
CA ILE A 712 -6.82 25.34 -17.75
C ILE A 712 -7.13 25.52 -16.28
N LEU A 713 -7.46 24.43 -15.60
CA LEU A 713 -7.91 24.44 -14.20
C LEU A 713 -6.76 24.19 -13.23
N LYS A 714 -6.99 24.62 -11.97
CA LYS A 714 -6.09 24.46 -10.82
C LYS A 714 -5.67 23.00 -10.61
N ILE A 715 -4.39 22.79 -10.20
CA ILE A 715 -3.81 21.48 -9.92
C ILE A 715 -3.20 21.43 -8.52
N GLY A 716 -3.03 20.22 -7.99
CA GLY A 716 -2.32 19.97 -6.75
C GLY A 716 -0.82 19.72 -6.92
N GLY A 717 -0.06 19.86 -5.83
CA GLY A 717 1.37 19.52 -5.77
C GLY A 717 2.26 20.46 -6.58
N LEU A 718 1.92 21.75 -6.68
CA LEU A 718 2.67 22.72 -7.47
C LEU A 718 4.13 22.84 -7.02
N LYS A 719 4.39 22.86 -5.71
CA LYS A 719 5.75 22.94 -5.15
C LYS A 719 6.65 21.80 -5.65
N GLU A 720 6.17 20.58 -5.57
CA GLU A 720 6.91 19.39 -6.02
C GLU A 720 7.11 19.38 -7.53
N LYS A 721 6.13 19.83 -8.30
CA LYS A 721 6.20 19.96 -9.76
C LYS A 721 7.25 20.99 -10.19
N LEU A 722 7.28 22.16 -9.55
CA LEU A 722 8.30 23.19 -9.83
C LEU A 722 9.72 22.72 -9.43
N LEU A 723 9.83 21.96 -8.35
CA LEU A 723 11.09 21.31 -7.97
C LEU A 723 11.57 20.30 -9.02
N ALA A 724 10.65 19.54 -9.59
CA ALA A 724 10.98 18.61 -10.67
C ALA A 724 11.45 19.35 -11.92
N ALA A 725 10.77 20.43 -12.30
CA ALA A 725 11.14 21.28 -13.42
C ALA A 725 12.56 21.86 -13.22
N LYS A 726 12.86 22.42 -12.04
CA LYS A 726 14.19 22.94 -11.69
C LYS A 726 15.25 21.84 -11.76
N ARG A 727 14.99 20.66 -11.19
CA ARG A 727 15.92 19.52 -11.25
C ARG A 727 16.16 19.03 -12.68
N GLY A 728 15.11 19.04 -13.50
CA GLY A 728 15.16 18.63 -14.89
C GLY A 728 15.90 19.62 -15.80
N GLY A 729 16.20 20.83 -15.32
CA GLY A 729 16.85 21.88 -16.13
C GLY A 729 15.86 22.65 -17.04
N ILE A 730 14.56 22.56 -16.77
CA ILE A 730 13.53 23.33 -17.43
C ILE A 730 13.70 24.82 -17.09
N LYS A 731 13.45 25.69 -18.07
CA LYS A 731 13.52 27.14 -17.90
C LYS A 731 12.13 27.76 -17.73
N ASN A 732 11.18 27.34 -18.57
CA ASN A 732 9.84 27.88 -18.62
C ASN A 732 8.85 26.85 -18.05
N VAL A 733 8.00 27.29 -17.13
CA VAL A 733 6.96 26.41 -16.57
C VAL A 733 5.60 27.08 -16.71
N ILE A 734 4.72 26.41 -17.44
CA ILE A 734 3.36 26.87 -17.66
C ILE A 734 2.47 26.24 -16.58
N ILE A 735 1.79 27.07 -15.82
CA ILE A 735 0.91 26.69 -14.71
C ILE A 735 -0.50 27.30 -14.89
N PRO A 736 -1.54 26.72 -14.31
CA PRO A 736 -2.85 27.35 -14.27
C PRO A 736 -2.81 28.68 -13.49
N LYS A 737 -3.51 29.70 -13.94
CA LYS A 737 -3.60 31.01 -13.27
C LYS A 737 -4.13 30.90 -11.86
N ASP A 738 -5.08 30.00 -11.63
CA ASP A 738 -5.65 29.72 -10.30
C ASP A 738 -4.63 29.16 -9.28
N ASN A 739 -3.44 28.72 -9.76
CA ASN A 739 -2.33 28.33 -8.89
C ASN A 739 -1.35 29.49 -8.59
N GLU A 740 -1.55 30.68 -9.12
CA GLU A 740 -0.67 31.82 -8.86
C GLU A 740 -0.57 32.18 -7.36
N PRO A 741 -1.67 32.15 -6.57
CA PRO A 741 -1.58 32.35 -5.12
C PRO A 741 -0.69 31.32 -4.41
N ASP A 742 -0.66 30.08 -4.90
CA ASP A 742 0.13 29.00 -4.30
C ASP A 742 1.65 29.26 -4.42
N LEU A 743 2.08 30.16 -5.32
CA LEU A 743 3.49 30.56 -5.49
C LEU A 743 4.04 31.32 -4.27
N GLN A 744 3.16 31.92 -3.45
CA GLN A 744 3.57 32.64 -2.23
C GLN A 744 4.08 31.65 -1.15
N GLU A 745 3.58 30.43 -1.15
CA GLU A 745 3.96 29.36 -0.23
C GLU A 745 5.25 28.62 -0.69
N ILE A 746 5.73 28.93 -1.91
CA ILE A 746 6.88 28.26 -2.49
C ILE A 746 8.17 29.06 -2.25
N PRO A 747 9.27 28.43 -1.78
CA PRO A 747 10.51 29.14 -1.51
C PRO A 747 10.99 29.98 -2.69
N LYS A 748 11.35 31.23 -2.43
CA LYS A 748 11.78 32.21 -3.44
C LYS A 748 12.95 31.74 -4.30
N GLN A 749 13.78 30.84 -3.80
CA GLN A 749 14.89 30.22 -4.54
C GLN A 749 14.42 29.35 -5.70
N ILE A 750 13.19 28.81 -5.64
CA ILE A 750 12.62 27.99 -6.72
C ILE A 750 11.95 28.91 -7.74
N THR A 751 11.07 29.80 -7.27
CA THR A 751 10.31 30.70 -8.15
C THR A 751 11.22 31.67 -8.92
N LYS A 752 12.31 32.14 -8.34
CA LYS A 752 13.30 33.01 -9.03
C LYS A 752 14.15 32.26 -10.07
N SER A 753 14.27 30.95 -9.97
CA SER A 753 15.09 30.15 -10.90
C SER A 753 14.35 29.65 -12.14
N LEU A 754 13.05 29.84 -12.19
CA LEU A 754 12.16 29.41 -13.25
C LEU A 754 11.39 30.60 -13.79
N ASN A 755 11.16 30.62 -15.11
CA ASN A 755 10.23 31.54 -15.71
C ASN A 755 8.83 30.92 -15.63
N ILE A 756 8.04 31.34 -14.68
CA ILE A 756 6.69 30.79 -14.42
C ILE A 756 5.67 31.59 -15.22
N ILE A 757 4.88 30.89 -16.04
CA ILE A 757 3.91 31.49 -16.95
C ILE A 757 2.51 31.02 -16.50
N PRO A 758 1.75 31.87 -15.78
CA PRO A 758 0.37 31.60 -15.44
C PRO A 758 -0.51 31.71 -16.69
N VAL A 759 -1.39 30.74 -16.92
CA VAL A 759 -2.30 30.69 -18.06
C VAL A 759 -3.72 30.35 -17.64
N GLU A 760 -4.71 30.88 -18.32
CA GLU A 760 -6.12 30.59 -18.10
C GLU A 760 -6.71 29.73 -19.21
N TRP A 761 -6.22 29.91 -20.45
CA TRP A 761 -6.73 29.23 -21.63
C TRP A 761 -5.64 28.46 -22.39
N ILE A 762 -6.05 27.42 -23.09
CA ILE A 762 -5.16 26.60 -23.92
C ILE A 762 -4.47 27.43 -25.02
N ASP A 763 -5.10 28.49 -25.48
CA ASP A 763 -4.56 29.39 -26.51
C ASP A 763 -3.28 30.12 -26.01
N GLU A 764 -3.21 30.47 -24.76
CA GLU A 764 -2.02 31.01 -24.08
C GLU A 764 -0.92 29.94 -23.92
N VAL A 765 -1.34 28.68 -23.64
CA VAL A 765 -0.41 27.56 -23.59
C VAL A 765 0.22 27.31 -24.95
N ILE A 766 -0.55 27.36 -26.02
CA ILE A 766 -0.10 27.17 -27.41
C ILE A 766 1.01 28.18 -27.75
N SER A 767 0.78 29.47 -27.49
CA SER A 767 1.75 30.54 -27.81
C SER A 767 3.04 30.43 -26.99
N SER A 768 2.96 29.88 -25.77
CA SER A 768 4.12 29.74 -24.88
C SER A 768 4.89 28.43 -25.10
N ALA A 769 4.21 27.34 -25.48
CA ALA A 769 4.78 26.00 -25.56
C ALA A 769 5.32 25.65 -26.93
N LEU A 770 4.70 26.16 -28.02
CA LEU A 770 5.16 25.89 -29.40
C LEU A 770 6.25 26.87 -29.81
N VAL A 771 7.12 26.44 -30.72
CA VAL A 771 8.17 27.29 -31.33
C VAL A 771 7.56 28.42 -32.13
N ASP A 772 6.52 28.11 -32.94
CA ASP A 772 5.80 29.06 -33.80
C ASP A 772 4.30 28.94 -33.51
N GLU A 773 3.57 30.02 -33.81
CA GLU A 773 2.12 30.00 -33.68
C GLU A 773 1.43 29.28 -34.86
N PRO A 774 0.43 28.44 -34.60
CA PRO A 774 -0.37 27.81 -35.68
C PRO A 774 -1.05 28.85 -36.56
N THR A 775 -1.01 28.65 -37.87
CA THR A 775 -1.64 29.56 -38.85
C THR A 775 -3.03 29.05 -39.22
N PRO A 776 -4.11 29.81 -39.00
CA PRO A 776 -5.46 29.42 -39.37
C PRO A 776 -5.63 29.06 -40.87
N ILE A 777 -6.53 28.12 -41.19
CA ILE A 777 -6.77 27.67 -42.56
C ILE A 777 -7.14 28.85 -43.47
N SER A 778 -7.95 29.78 -42.97
CA SER A 778 -8.34 30.98 -43.73
C SER A 778 -7.17 31.88 -44.15
N LYS A 779 -6.12 31.98 -43.29
CA LYS A 779 -4.89 32.71 -43.60
C LYS A 779 -4.00 31.92 -44.57
N LYS A 780 -3.89 30.59 -44.44
CA LYS A 780 -3.14 29.73 -45.37
C LYS A 780 -3.68 29.82 -46.81
N ILE A 781 -5.00 29.83 -46.99
CA ILE A 781 -5.64 29.97 -48.31
C ILE A 781 -5.35 31.34 -48.91
N LYS A 782 -5.37 32.44 -48.10
CA LYS A 782 -5.01 33.77 -48.60
C LYS A 782 -3.54 33.86 -49.01
N GLN A 783 -2.63 33.25 -48.27
CA GLN A 783 -1.20 33.25 -48.64
C GLN A 783 -0.89 32.40 -49.87
N GLN A 784 -1.60 31.27 -50.10
CA GLN A 784 -1.47 30.48 -51.32
C GLN A 784 -2.01 31.22 -52.56
N LYS A 785 -3.14 31.93 -52.44
CA LYS A 785 -3.68 32.76 -53.54
C LYS A 785 -2.75 33.91 -53.90
N ASN A 786 -2.00 34.47 -52.97
CA ASN A 786 -1.02 35.54 -53.23
C ASN A 786 0.33 35.02 -53.77
N LYS A 787 0.61 33.72 -53.71
CA LYS A 787 1.83 33.10 -54.24
C LYS A 787 1.64 32.49 -55.64
N THR A 788 0.41 32.45 -56.18
CA THR A 788 0.16 32.00 -57.53
C THR A 788 0.49 33.15 -58.48
N PRO A 789 1.50 33.04 -59.38
CA PRO A 789 1.80 34.09 -60.30
C PRO A 789 0.58 34.32 -61.24
N ARG A 790 0.14 35.57 -61.42
CA ARG A 790 -0.83 35.92 -62.45
C ARG A 790 -0.24 35.48 -63.81
N LYS A 791 -0.79 34.39 -64.35
CA LYS A 791 -0.52 34.06 -65.75
C LYS A 791 -0.86 35.30 -66.60
N ALA A 792 0.16 35.86 -67.20
CA ALA A 792 0.00 36.92 -68.16
C ALA A 792 -0.96 36.43 -69.33
N ILE A 793 -2.03 37.12 -69.46
CA ILE A 793 -2.94 36.89 -70.58
C ILE A 793 -2.21 37.48 -71.76
N ASN A 794 -1.59 36.66 -72.62
CA ASN A 794 -1.17 37.04 -73.93
C ASN A 794 -2.38 37.34 -74.79
N LYS A 795 -2.57 38.63 -75.15
CA LYS A 795 -3.52 39.01 -76.17
C LYS A 795 -2.95 38.51 -77.46
N PRO A 796 -3.74 37.92 -78.37
CA PRO A 796 -3.29 37.61 -79.72
C PRO A 796 -3.12 38.94 -80.47
N ALA A 797 -1.93 39.12 -81.08
CA ALA A 797 -1.71 40.14 -82.12
C ALA A 797 -2.25 39.64 -83.45
N HIS A 798 -2.88 40.56 -84.14
CA HIS A 798 -3.37 40.37 -85.52
C HIS A 798 -2.30 39.91 -86.46
#